data_3bde3f2556fc71692629ce8ffde5b72a
#
_entry.id   3bde3f2556fc71692629ce8ffde5b72a
#
_cell.length_a   1.000
_cell.length_b   1.000
_cell.length_c   1.000
_cell.angle_alpha   90.00
_cell.angle_beta   90.00
_cell.angle_gamma   90.00
#
_symmetry.space_group_name_H-M   'P 1'
#
loop_
_entity.id
_entity.type
_entity.pdbx_description
1 polymer ?
#
loop_
_entity_poly.entity_id
_entity_poly.type
_entity_poly.pdbx_seq_one_letter_code
_entity_poly.pdbx_strand_id
1 'polypeptide(L)'
;MSSSTQYGNDSISQLKGADRVRKRPGVIFGSDGLDGCEHAVFEILSNAIDEAREGHGDLITLTYYEDHSIEVEDFGRGCPVDWNANEKRYNWELVFCELYAGGKYQNTDGGDYEYSLGLNGLGSCATQYASEYMDVTVRRDGKKYTLHFKKGKVCGKKGQELIVEPADRKKTGTTIRWKPDLEVFTDIAIPDDYFDDVLHRQAVVNAGVTFRLRLEKNGKFEVRDYCYENGIMDYVRELAGEKPLTEPEFITAERKGRDREDKPEYKVKLSAAFCFSKDASVLEYYHNSSWLENGGAPDKAARSAFVSAIDAYIKQIGKYQKNESAIKFQDVQDCLVLVTNCFSTQTSYENQTKKAINNRFIQQAMTEFFKTNLEIYFIENKPEADRIAEQVLINKRSRETAERARQGMKKKLSGSIDIANRVQKFVDCRSKDVEKREIYIVEGDSALGACKLSRDAEFQGIMPVRGKILNCLKADFVRIFKSEVITDLMKVLGCGVEVKDKHTKDLSSFDLNNLRWNKVIICTDADVDGFQIRTLILTMLYRLVPTLINEGYVYIAESPLYEIESKGKTYFAYSDREKAEIVESLKGAKASINRSKGLGENDPDMMWMTTMNPETRRLIKVMPEDAERMAQAFDLLLGDNLDGRKNHIAAFGYKYLDMADIS
;
A
#
# COMPACT_ATOMS: atom_id res chain seq x y z
N MET A 1 -45.67 4.93 10.81
CA MET A 1 -45.90 5.99 9.80
C MET A 1 -44.57 6.62 9.49
N SER A 2 -43.93 6.21 8.40
CA SER A 2 -42.67 6.81 7.93
C SER A 2 -43.04 8.09 7.18
N SER A 3 -42.67 9.25 7.73
CA SER A 3 -42.77 10.51 7.01
C SER A 3 -41.78 10.47 5.85
N SER A 4 -42.27 10.29 4.63
CA SER A 4 -41.50 10.55 3.42
C SER A 4 -41.13 12.04 3.42
N THR A 5 -39.90 12.38 3.70
CA THR A 5 -39.38 13.73 3.52
C THR A 5 -39.40 14.01 2.01
N GLN A 6 -40.40 14.79 1.59
CA GLN A 6 -40.57 15.18 0.19
C GLN A 6 -39.39 16.09 -0.17
N TYR A 7 -38.60 15.71 -1.20
CA TYR A 7 -37.48 16.52 -1.72
C TYR A 7 -38.06 17.79 -2.36
N GLY A 8 -37.93 18.93 -1.69
CA GLY A 8 -38.44 20.22 -2.11
C GLY A 8 -37.41 21.34 -1.87
N ASN A 9 -37.77 22.59 -2.17
CA ASN A 9 -36.88 23.75 -2.02
C ASN A 9 -36.31 23.89 -0.60
N ASP A 10 -37.05 23.52 0.41
CA ASP A 10 -36.64 23.60 1.82
C ASP A 10 -35.68 22.47 2.24
N SER A 11 -35.46 21.45 1.38
CA SER A 11 -34.54 20.36 1.66
C SER A 11 -33.07 20.74 1.36
N ILE A 12 -32.82 21.85 0.67
CA ILE A 12 -31.48 22.33 0.32
C ILE A 12 -30.95 23.20 1.46
N SER A 13 -29.88 22.73 2.11
CA SER A 13 -29.20 23.46 3.18
C SER A 13 -27.69 23.53 2.96
N GLN A 14 -27.09 24.62 3.37
CA GLN A 14 -25.63 24.83 3.32
C GLN A 14 -24.99 24.36 4.63
N LEU A 15 -23.98 23.52 4.55
CA LEU A 15 -23.12 23.21 5.69
C LEU A 15 -22.30 24.46 6.07
N LYS A 16 -22.24 24.81 7.35
CA LYS A 16 -21.51 25.98 7.87
C LYS A 16 -20.51 25.58 8.96
N GLY A 17 -19.44 26.37 9.08
CA GLY A 17 -18.41 26.17 10.10
C GLY A 17 -17.87 24.73 10.10
N ALA A 18 -17.74 24.12 11.27
CA ALA A 18 -17.21 22.79 11.46
C ALA A 18 -17.98 21.68 10.75
N ASP A 19 -19.29 21.84 10.52
CA ASP A 19 -20.11 20.83 9.81
C ASP A 19 -19.62 20.57 8.38
N ARG A 20 -18.92 21.51 7.74
CA ARG A 20 -18.33 21.34 6.41
C ARG A 20 -17.30 20.21 6.39
N VAL A 21 -16.55 20.06 7.46
CA VAL A 21 -15.52 19.02 7.63
C VAL A 21 -16.10 17.78 8.34
N ARG A 22 -16.75 17.98 9.48
CA ARG A 22 -17.26 16.89 10.34
C ARG A 22 -18.22 15.94 9.62
N LYS A 23 -19.07 16.46 8.72
CA LYS A 23 -20.03 15.65 7.95
C LYS A 23 -19.49 15.12 6.63
N ARG A 24 -18.35 15.62 6.15
CA ARG A 24 -17.73 15.26 4.88
C ARG A 24 -16.19 15.25 4.97
N PRO A 25 -15.59 14.51 5.92
CA PRO A 25 -14.14 14.50 6.11
C PRO A 25 -13.39 14.04 4.85
N GLY A 26 -13.92 13.04 4.12
CA GLY A 26 -13.30 12.52 2.90
C GLY A 26 -13.11 13.55 1.78
N VAL A 27 -13.87 14.66 1.76
CA VAL A 27 -13.67 15.74 0.77
C VAL A 27 -12.39 16.54 1.06
N ILE A 28 -12.02 16.67 2.33
CA ILE A 28 -10.86 17.45 2.75
C ILE A 28 -9.63 16.55 2.94
N PHE A 29 -9.78 15.44 3.65
CA PHE A 29 -8.69 14.54 4.00
C PHE A 29 -8.53 13.35 3.05
N GLY A 30 -9.40 13.22 2.04
CA GLY A 30 -9.37 12.11 1.08
C GLY A 30 -10.06 10.83 1.58
N SER A 31 -10.22 10.67 2.89
CA SER A 31 -10.85 9.52 3.55
C SER A 31 -11.50 9.94 4.87
N ASP A 32 -12.45 9.18 5.36
CA ASP A 32 -12.99 9.23 6.73
C ASP A 32 -12.42 8.11 7.61
N GLY A 33 -11.52 7.29 7.07
CA GLY A 33 -10.78 6.27 7.78
C GLY A 33 -9.45 6.77 8.34
N LEU A 34 -8.58 5.82 8.66
CA LEU A 34 -7.26 6.04 9.22
C LEU A 34 -6.40 6.96 8.32
N ASP A 35 -6.39 6.74 7.00
CA ASP A 35 -5.66 7.57 6.03
C ASP A 35 -6.04 9.05 6.12
N GLY A 36 -7.32 9.35 6.39
CA GLY A 36 -7.78 10.72 6.59
C GLY A 36 -7.27 11.33 7.90
N CYS A 37 -7.17 10.51 8.94
CA CYS A 37 -6.59 10.90 10.23
C CYS A 37 -5.09 11.17 10.08
N GLU A 38 -4.36 10.32 9.37
CA GLU A 38 -2.94 10.49 9.01
C GLU A 38 -2.69 11.76 8.20
N HIS A 39 -3.58 12.05 7.24
CA HIS A 39 -3.48 13.29 6.47
C HIS A 39 -3.61 14.53 7.34
N ALA A 40 -4.47 14.52 8.37
CA ALA A 40 -4.60 15.62 9.33
C ALA A 40 -3.30 15.87 10.11
N VAL A 41 -2.52 14.83 10.42
CA VAL A 41 -1.18 14.96 11.03
C VAL A 41 -0.25 15.72 10.09
N PHE A 42 -0.20 15.30 8.82
CA PHE A 42 0.67 15.94 7.85
C PHE A 42 0.30 17.43 7.60
N GLU A 43 -0.96 17.78 7.65
CA GLU A 43 -1.40 19.17 7.49
C GLU A 43 -0.90 20.09 8.62
N ILE A 44 -0.84 19.61 9.86
CA ILE A 44 -0.24 20.39 10.98
C ILE A 44 1.29 20.39 10.87
N LEU A 45 1.90 19.23 10.61
CA LEU A 45 3.35 19.09 10.47
C LEU A 45 3.90 19.99 9.35
N SER A 46 3.18 20.10 8.23
CA SER A 46 3.58 20.92 7.08
C SER A 46 3.76 22.41 7.41
N ASN A 47 3.04 22.93 8.38
CA ASN A 47 3.21 24.32 8.82
C ASN A 47 4.53 24.52 9.59
N ALA A 48 4.92 23.57 10.43
CA ALA A 48 6.20 23.56 11.13
C ALA A 48 7.36 23.42 10.14
N ILE A 49 7.21 22.57 9.13
CA ILE A 49 8.20 22.39 8.06
C ILE A 49 8.40 23.66 7.25
N ASP A 50 7.32 24.36 6.92
CA ASP A 50 7.38 25.63 6.19
C ASP A 50 8.18 26.69 6.97
N GLU A 51 8.02 26.80 8.30
CA GLU A 51 8.82 27.69 9.15
C GLU A 51 10.30 27.31 9.16
N ALA A 52 10.62 26.03 9.33
CA ALA A 52 12.00 25.56 9.33
C ALA A 52 12.69 25.79 7.98
N ARG A 53 11.99 25.64 6.87
CA ARG A 53 12.50 25.90 5.50
C ARG A 53 12.81 27.37 5.24
N GLU A 54 12.06 28.28 5.86
CA GLU A 54 12.36 29.72 5.84
C GLU A 54 13.53 30.10 6.78
N GLY A 55 14.21 29.12 7.37
CA GLY A 55 15.36 29.32 8.27
C GLY A 55 14.94 29.69 9.69
N HIS A 56 13.71 29.43 10.08
CA HIS A 56 13.20 29.72 11.41
C HIS A 56 13.00 28.42 12.21
N GLY A 57 14.03 28.05 12.97
CA GLY A 57 14.09 26.81 13.73
C GLY A 57 14.65 25.63 12.92
N ASP A 58 15.31 24.73 13.62
CA ASP A 58 15.98 23.54 13.05
C ASP A 58 15.53 22.25 13.74
N LEU A 59 14.56 22.35 14.67
CA LEU A 59 13.97 21.23 15.38
C LEU A 59 12.44 21.30 15.27
N ILE A 60 11.86 20.15 14.89
CA ILE A 60 10.41 19.91 14.93
C ILE A 60 10.18 18.66 15.77
N THR A 61 9.33 18.78 16.78
CA THR A 61 8.99 17.64 17.66
C THR A 61 7.55 17.19 17.40
N LEU A 62 7.36 15.92 17.11
CA LEU A 62 6.05 15.28 17.07
C LEU A 62 5.95 14.32 18.24
N THR A 63 4.90 14.49 19.06
CA THR A 63 4.62 13.59 20.19
C THR A 63 3.28 12.87 19.93
N TYR A 64 3.30 11.56 20.00
CA TYR A 64 2.10 10.72 19.97
C TYR A 64 1.86 10.14 21.36
N TYR A 65 0.67 10.35 21.88
CA TYR A 65 0.28 9.94 23.22
C TYR A 65 -0.57 8.67 23.21
N GLU A 66 -0.54 7.92 24.32
CA GLU A 66 -1.34 6.69 24.48
C GLU A 66 -2.86 6.90 24.32
N ASP A 67 -3.35 8.11 24.57
CA ASP A 67 -4.76 8.48 24.37
C ASP A 67 -5.10 8.81 22.92
N HIS A 68 -4.17 8.56 21.98
CA HIS A 68 -4.25 8.91 20.55
C HIS A 68 -4.28 10.43 20.28
N SER A 69 -3.94 11.28 21.23
CA SER A 69 -3.67 12.67 20.94
C SER A 69 -2.28 12.84 20.33
N ILE A 70 -2.13 13.85 19.49
CA ILE A 70 -0.91 14.15 18.76
C ILE A 70 -0.52 15.59 19.08
N GLU A 71 0.77 15.84 19.23
CA GLU A 71 1.31 17.19 19.44
C GLU A 71 2.45 17.44 18.45
N VAL A 72 2.40 18.59 17.79
CA VAL A 72 3.51 19.09 16.95
C VAL A 72 3.98 20.41 17.55
N GLU A 73 5.28 20.50 17.82
CA GLU A 73 5.97 21.68 18.33
C GLU A 73 7.07 22.11 17.36
N ASP A 74 7.04 23.35 16.94
CA ASP A 74 8.12 24.03 16.23
C ASP A 74 8.73 25.14 17.07
N PHE A 75 9.94 25.55 16.69
CA PHE A 75 10.68 26.66 17.31
C PHE A 75 10.87 27.82 16.33
N GLY A 76 9.93 27.97 15.40
CA GLY A 76 9.89 29.05 14.43
C GLY A 76 9.48 30.41 15.01
N ARG A 77 8.99 31.31 14.19
CA ARG A 77 8.56 32.65 14.59
C ARG A 77 7.30 32.69 15.45
N GLY A 78 6.55 31.57 15.47
CA GLY A 78 5.21 31.47 16.04
C GLY A 78 4.11 32.00 15.12
N CYS A 79 3.02 31.26 14.98
CA CYS A 79 1.88 31.61 14.14
C CYS A 79 1.29 32.98 14.55
N PRO A 80 1.02 33.91 13.63
CA PRO A 80 0.34 35.17 13.97
C PRO A 80 -1.11 34.84 14.40
N VAL A 81 -1.47 35.26 15.62
CA VAL A 81 -2.80 35.06 16.21
C VAL A 81 -3.49 36.35 16.64
N ASP A 82 -2.77 37.46 16.62
CA ASP A 82 -3.25 38.79 17.04
C ASP A 82 -4.27 39.40 16.07
N TRP A 83 -4.75 40.58 16.41
CA TRP A 83 -5.72 41.35 15.65
C TRP A 83 -5.20 41.73 14.25
N ASN A 84 -5.98 41.40 13.22
CA ASN A 84 -5.74 41.79 11.84
C ASN A 84 -6.58 43.02 11.49
N ALA A 85 -5.91 44.16 11.28
CA ALA A 85 -6.59 45.42 10.99
C ALA A 85 -7.29 45.40 9.62
N ASN A 86 -6.75 44.68 8.64
CA ASN A 86 -7.30 44.60 7.29
C ASN A 86 -8.59 43.77 7.29
N GLU A 87 -8.58 42.61 7.96
CA GLU A 87 -9.70 41.69 8.04
C GLU A 87 -10.69 42.05 9.17
N LYS A 88 -10.34 43.03 10.05
CA LYS A 88 -11.12 43.48 11.21
C LYS A 88 -11.54 42.34 12.15
N ARG A 89 -10.66 41.36 12.34
CA ARG A 89 -10.83 40.19 13.21
C ARG A 89 -9.47 39.67 13.66
N TYR A 90 -9.44 38.72 14.57
CA TYR A 90 -8.20 38.10 14.99
C TYR A 90 -7.69 37.07 13.94
N ASN A 91 -6.38 37.04 13.77
CA ASN A 91 -5.75 36.03 12.87
C ASN A 91 -6.04 34.61 13.29
N TRP A 92 -6.17 34.32 14.60
CA TRP A 92 -6.53 32.98 15.04
C TRP A 92 -7.90 32.51 14.50
N GLU A 93 -8.87 33.42 14.34
CA GLU A 93 -10.16 33.12 13.74
C GLU A 93 -10.01 32.74 12.27
N LEU A 94 -9.11 33.39 11.56
CA LEU A 94 -8.81 33.09 10.16
C LEU A 94 -8.11 31.74 10.05
N VAL A 95 -7.05 31.50 10.83
CA VAL A 95 -6.21 30.31 10.72
C VAL A 95 -6.93 29.03 11.18
N PHE A 96 -7.70 29.12 12.28
CA PHE A 96 -8.31 27.93 12.90
C PHE A 96 -9.82 27.80 12.70
N CYS A 97 -10.54 28.83 12.23
CA CYS A 97 -11.99 28.80 12.11
C CYS A 97 -12.52 29.11 10.71
N GLU A 98 -11.65 29.47 9.75
CA GLU A 98 -12.07 29.72 8.37
C GLU A 98 -11.31 28.82 7.40
N LEU A 99 -12.06 28.12 6.56
CA LEU A 99 -11.48 27.38 5.42
C LEU A 99 -11.09 28.37 4.32
N TYR A 100 -10.00 28.11 3.63
CA TYR A 100 -9.45 28.97 2.59
C TYR A 100 -8.98 30.32 3.12
N ALA A 101 -8.51 30.38 4.37
CA ALA A 101 -7.86 31.53 4.96
C ALA A 101 -6.40 31.22 5.32
N GLY A 102 -5.47 32.06 4.93
CA GLY A 102 -4.03 31.86 5.19
C GLY A 102 -3.17 33.00 4.67
N GLY A 103 -1.95 33.09 5.17
CA GLY A 103 -0.96 34.13 4.77
C GLY A 103 -0.04 33.71 3.60
N LYS A 104 -0.21 32.52 3.03
CA LYS A 104 0.71 31.95 2.06
C LYS A 104 0.20 31.99 0.59
N TYR A 105 -0.82 32.79 0.30
CA TYR A 105 -1.45 32.88 -1.03
C TYR A 105 -0.65 33.69 -2.06
N GLN A 106 0.21 34.61 -1.61
CA GLN A 106 0.99 35.48 -2.50
C GLN A 106 2.41 34.89 -2.66
N ASN A 107 2.55 33.92 -3.54
CA ASN A 107 3.85 33.38 -3.94
C ASN A 107 4.48 34.34 -4.99
N THR A 108 4.99 35.50 -4.56
CA THR A 108 5.76 36.39 -5.42
C THR A 108 7.23 35.95 -5.43
N ASP A 109 7.90 36.05 -6.60
CA ASP A 109 9.34 35.77 -6.74
C ASP A 109 10.14 36.50 -5.63
N GLY A 110 10.80 35.71 -4.74
CA GLY A 110 11.65 36.25 -3.66
C GLY A 110 10.92 36.63 -2.37
N GLY A 111 9.65 36.30 -2.18
CA GLY A 111 8.92 36.48 -0.91
C GLY A 111 9.06 35.30 0.04
N ASP A 112 8.77 35.53 1.33
CA ASP A 112 8.62 34.46 2.32
C ASP A 112 7.63 33.41 1.80
N TYR A 113 7.92 32.11 2.04
CA TYR A 113 7.08 30.96 1.63
C TYR A 113 6.92 30.74 0.11
N GLU A 114 7.96 31.06 -0.68
CA GLU A 114 7.96 30.86 -2.15
C GLU A 114 7.54 29.43 -2.56
N TYR A 115 7.85 28.43 -1.75
CA TYR A 115 7.61 26.99 -2.02
C TYR A 115 6.84 26.28 -0.89
N SER A 116 5.86 26.95 -0.30
CA SER A 116 5.12 26.44 0.85
C SER A 116 4.34 25.14 0.56
N LEU A 117 4.26 24.26 1.58
CA LEU A 117 3.39 23.08 1.61
C LEU A 117 1.92 23.43 1.85
N GLY A 118 1.67 24.40 2.73
CA GLY A 118 0.35 24.81 3.19
C GLY A 118 -0.33 25.85 2.31
N LEU A 119 -0.44 25.63 1.00
CA LEU A 119 -0.95 26.58 0.00
C LEU A 119 -2.45 26.85 0.07
N ASN A 120 -3.26 25.92 0.56
CA ASN A 120 -4.73 25.98 0.43
C ASN A 120 -5.44 26.68 1.58
N GLY A 121 -4.73 27.01 2.68
CA GLY A 121 -5.35 27.60 3.87
C GLY A 121 -6.45 26.73 4.48
N LEU A 122 -6.28 25.40 4.46
CA LEU A 122 -7.27 24.44 4.91
C LEU A 122 -6.80 23.68 6.14
N GLY A 123 -5.52 23.31 6.22
CA GLY A 123 -5.00 22.28 7.11
C GLY A 123 -5.30 22.50 8.58
N SER A 124 -4.91 23.65 9.15
CA SER A 124 -5.12 23.94 10.59
C SER A 124 -6.60 24.01 10.95
N CYS A 125 -7.41 24.68 10.12
CA CYS A 125 -8.85 24.81 10.33
C CYS A 125 -9.57 23.47 10.20
N ALA A 126 -9.24 22.69 9.17
CA ALA A 126 -9.86 21.40 8.94
C ALA A 126 -9.51 20.40 10.05
N THR A 127 -8.25 20.32 10.46
CA THR A 127 -7.81 19.46 11.56
C THR A 127 -8.49 19.87 12.87
N GLN A 128 -8.58 21.17 13.15
CA GLN A 128 -9.30 21.67 14.33
C GLN A 128 -10.78 21.25 14.31
N TYR A 129 -11.45 21.35 13.16
CA TYR A 129 -12.85 20.95 13.02
C TYR A 129 -13.06 19.43 13.16
N ALA A 130 -12.08 18.63 12.74
CA ALA A 130 -12.14 17.18 12.81
C ALA A 130 -11.68 16.59 14.15
N SER A 131 -11.34 17.46 15.13
CA SER A 131 -10.80 17.04 16.42
C SER A 131 -11.85 17.02 17.52
N GLU A 132 -11.68 16.11 18.47
CA GLU A 132 -12.40 16.11 19.75
C GLU A 132 -12.04 17.36 20.55
N TYR A 133 -10.73 17.67 20.62
CA TYR A 133 -10.20 18.93 21.13
C TYR A 133 -8.93 19.33 20.37
N MET A 134 -8.60 20.63 20.42
CA MET A 134 -7.32 21.15 19.96
C MET A 134 -6.87 22.27 20.90
N ASP A 135 -5.62 22.15 21.37
CA ASP A 135 -4.94 23.14 22.18
C ASP A 135 -3.82 23.76 21.36
N VAL A 136 -3.81 25.07 21.28
CA VAL A 136 -2.82 25.84 20.53
C VAL A 136 -2.07 26.76 21.50
N THR A 137 -0.76 26.62 21.53
CA THR A 137 0.15 27.55 22.24
C THR A 137 1.07 28.19 21.24
N VAL A 138 1.09 29.52 21.21
CA VAL A 138 2.00 30.31 20.37
C VAL A 138 2.88 31.17 21.26
N ARG A 139 4.19 31.16 21.01
CA ARG A 139 5.16 32.07 21.64
C ARG A 139 5.71 32.99 20.58
N ARG A 140 5.38 34.28 20.72
CA ARG A 140 5.76 35.30 19.74
C ARG A 140 5.86 36.69 20.41
N ASP A 141 6.84 37.47 20.04
CA ASP A 141 7.01 38.89 20.47
C ASP A 141 7.02 39.08 21.99
N GLY A 142 7.55 38.14 22.76
CA GLY A 142 7.60 38.15 24.21
C GLY A 142 6.26 37.89 24.90
N LYS A 143 5.34 37.27 24.19
CA LYS A 143 4.03 36.83 24.69
C LYS A 143 3.82 35.38 24.42
N LYS A 144 3.05 34.71 25.28
CA LYS A 144 2.48 33.40 25.10
C LYS A 144 0.98 33.55 24.90
N TYR A 145 0.49 33.00 23.79
CA TYR A 145 -0.91 32.97 23.42
C TYR A 145 -1.42 31.54 23.56
N THR A 146 -2.59 31.34 24.14
CA THR A 146 -3.20 30.02 24.29
C THR A 146 -4.64 30.06 23.83
N LEU A 147 -5.03 29.05 23.04
CA LEU A 147 -6.39 28.84 22.54
C LEU A 147 -6.79 27.40 22.80
N HIS A 148 -8.05 27.22 23.13
CA HIS A 148 -8.66 25.89 23.30
C HIS A 148 -9.86 25.73 22.39
N PHE A 149 -9.94 24.62 21.71
CA PHE A 149 -11.08 24.26 20.86
C PHE A 149 -11.64 22.90 21.30
N LYS A 150 -12.95 22.74 21.15
CA LYS A 150 -13.64 21.47 21.39
C LYS A 150 -14.69 21.26 20.31
N LYS A 151 -14.57 20.14 19.58
CA LYS A 151 -15.51 19.74 18.50
C LYS A 151 -15.82 20.89 17.53
N GLY A 152 -14.80 21.55 17.04
CA GLY A 152 -14.92 22.64 16.07
C GLY A 152 -15.34 24.00 16.63
N LYS A 153 -15.42 24.16 17.95
CA LYS A 153 -15.80 25.44 18.61
C LYS A 153 -14.70 25.92 19.52
N VAL A 154 -14.41 27.22 19.48
CA VAL A 154 -13.49 27.83 20.42
C VAL A 154 -14.10 27.82 21.83
N CYS A 155 -13.27 27.53 22.83
CA CYS A 155 -13.65 27.56 24.24
C CYS A 155 -13.30 28.92 24.84
N GLY A 156 -14.11 29.37 25.81
CA GLY A 156 -13.90 30.62 26.51
C GLY A 156 -15.15 31.54 26.51
N LYS A 157 -15.06 32.66 27.21
CA LYS A 157 -16.12 33.69 27.16
C LYS A 157 -15.89 34.53 25.91
N LYS A 158 -16.98 34.96 25.27
CA LYS A 158 -16.91 35.80 24.07
C LYS A 158 -16.04 37.04 24.30
N GLY A 159 -14.99 37.18 23.47
CA GLY A 159 -14.00 38.23 23.59
C GLY A 159 -12.86 37.98 24.59
N GLN A 160 -12.78 36.75 25.15
CA GLN A 160 -11.74 36.26 26.06
C GLN A 160 -11.29 34.85 25.69
N GLU A 161 -11.46 34.46 24.42
CA GLU A 161 -11.08 33.13 23.91
C GLU A 161 -9.56 32.98 23.80
N LEU A 162 -8.87 34.09 23.41
CA LEU A 162 -7.42 34.16 23.35
C LEU A 162 -6.84 34.56 24.69
N ILE A 163 -6.15 33.65 25.34
CA ILE A 163 -5.43 33.91 26.59
C ILE A 163 -4.03 34.42 26.25
N VAL A 164 -3.64 35.57 26.82
CA VAL A 164 -2.34 36.19 26.54
C VAL A 164 -1.57 36.39 27.84
N GLU A 165 -0.36 35.82 27.90
CA GLU A 165 0.55 35.88 29.04
C GLU A 165 1.91 36.46 28.61
N PRO A 166 2.65 37.13 29.47
CA PRO A 166 4.04 37.49 29.19
C PRO A 166 4.90 36.23 29.02
N ALA A 167 5.87 36.26 28.12
CA ALA A 167 6.81 35.19 27.88
C ALA A 167 8.22 35.71 27.59
N ASP A 168 9.17 34.80 27.60
CA ASP A 168 10.55 35.10 27.20
C ASP A 168 10.59 35.42 25.70
N ARG A 169 11.13 36.61 25.33
CA ARG A 169 11.27 37.02 23.94
C ARG A 169 12.17 36.12 23.08
N LYS A 170 13.05 35.38 23.73
CA LYS A 170 13.96 34.42 23.04
C LYS A 170 13.26 33.10 22.69
N LYS A 171 12.14 32.81 23.32
CA LYS A 171 11.38 31.59 23.10
C LYS A 171 10.22 31.88 22.15
N THR A 172 10.38 31.47 20.91
CA THR A 172 9.36 31.54 19.87
C THR A 172 8.95 30.17 19.38
N GLY A 173 7.83 30.05 18.70
CA GLY A 173 7.35 28.82 18.11
C GLY A 173 5.86 28.57 18.30
N THR A 174 5.36 27.54 17.68
CA THR A 174 3.97 27.10 17.79
C THR A 174 3.92 25.65 18.29
N THR A 175 3.04 25.38 19.24
CA THR A 175 2.74 24.04 19.73
C THR A 175 1.25 23.79 19.52
N ILE A 176 0.90 22.75 18.79
CA ILE A 176 -0.49 22.33 18.56
C ILE A 176 -0.65 20.91 19.04
N ARG A 177 -1.51 20.70 20.02
CA ARG A 177 -1.93 19.37 20.49
C ARG A 177 -3.40 19.16 20.17
N TRP A 178 -3.72 18.04 19.54
CA TRP A 178 -5.11 17.70 19.21
C TRP A 178 -5.35 16.20 19.37
N LYS A 179 -6.61 15.88 19.53
CA LYS A 179 -7.07 14.49 19.47
C LYS A 179 -8.10 14.37 18.34
N PRO A 180 -7.85 13.51 17.35
CA PRO A 180 -8.84 13.26 16.30
C PRO A 180 -10.15 12.72 16.90
N ASP A 181 -11.29 13.09 16.30
CA ASP A 181 -12.62 12.75 16.83
C ASP A 181 -13.19 11.50 16.14
N LEU A 182 -13.54 10.48 16.93
CA LEU A 182 -14.21 9.26 16.45
C LEU A 182 -15.65 9.53 15.90
N GLU A 183 -16.21 10.72 16.13
CA GLU A 183 -17.43 11.14 15.43
C GLU A 183 -17.16 11.59 13.98
N VAL A 184 -15.89 11.77 13.61
CA VAL A 184 -15.47 12.22 12.28
C VAL A 184 -14.71 11.15 11.54
N PHE A 185 -13.77 10.49 12.22
CA PHE A 185 -12.98 9.41 11.67
C PHE A 185 -13.45 8.06 12.22
N THR A 186 -13.45 7.05 11.37
CA THR A 186 -13.82 5.68 11.77
C THR A 186 -12.74 5.00 12.60
N ASP A 187 -11.49 5.44 12.47
CA ASP A 187 -10.34 4.98 13.25
C ASP A 187 -9.38 6.16 13.50
N ILE A 188 -8.80 6.22 14.69
CA ILE A 188 -7.82 7.24 15.12
C ILE A 188 -6.54 6.62 15.68
N ALA A 189 -6.44 5.30 15.70
CA ALA A 189 -5.28 4.57 16.22
C ALA A 189 -4.18 4.48 15.16
N ILE A 190 -3.51 5.60 14.90
CA ILE A 190 -2.42 5.68 13.90
C ILE A 190 -1.27 4.76 14.35
N PRO A 191 -0.76 3.87 13.48
CA PRO A 191 0.40 3.03 13.80
C PRO A 191 1.67 3.84 14.05
N ASP A 192 2.51 3.39 14.99
CA ASP A 192 3.81 4.02 15.27
C ASP A 192 4.66 4.17 13.99
N ASP A 193 4.66 3.13 13.14
CA ASP A 193 5.43 3.09 11.89
C ASP A 193 5.08 4.24 10.93
N TYR A 194 3.83 4.74 10.95
CA TYR A 194 3.45 5.90 10.16
C TYR A 194 4.24 7.16 10.54
N PHE A 195 4.40 7.39 11.84
CA PHE A 195 5.15 8.57 12.33
C PHE A 195 6.64 8.44 12.03
N ASP A 196 7.20 7.23 12.17
CA ASP A 196 8.58 6.95 11.78
C ASP A 196 8.80 7.24 10.30
N ASP A 197 7.95 6.71 9.42
CA ASP A 197 8.02 6.89 7.97
C ASP A 197 7.90 8.36 7.56
N VAL A 198 6.91 9.07 8.09
CA VAL A 198 6.66 10.47 7.74
C VAL A 198 7.82 11.36 8.18
N LEU A 199 8.28 11.25 9.44
CA LEU A 199 9.36 12.10 9.94
C LEU A 199 10.70 11.78 9.28
N HIS A 200 10.98 10.51 9.04
CA HIS A 200 12.15 10.08 8.29
C HIS A 200 12.18 10.71 6.89
N ARG A 201 11.08 10.60 6.13
CA ARG A 201 10.96 11.20 4.78
C ARG A 201 11.10 12.73 4.81
N GLN A 202 10.55 13.38 5.83
CA GLN A 202 10.69 14.83 5.95
C GLN A 202 12.13 15.24 6.29
N ALA A 203 12.85 14.46 7.10
CA ALA A 203 14.26 14.70 7.36
C ALA A 203 15.11 14.59 6.09
N VAL A 204 14.85 13.61 5.23
CA VAL A 204 15.54 13.41 3.95
C VAL A 204 15.45 14.65 3.04
N VAL A 205 14.29 15.31 2.96
CA VAL A 205 14.05 16.41 2.00
C VAL A 205 14.20 17.81 2.59
N ASN A 206 14.39 17.92 3.91
CA ASN A 206 14.62 19.18 4.60
C ASN A 206 15.99 19.11 5.31
N ALA A 207 17.06 19.24 4.52
CA ALA A 207 18.45 19.12 4.97
C ALA A 207 18.74 19.99 6.22
N GLY A 208 19.39 19.42 7.23
CA GLY A 208 19.77 20.09 8.47
C GLY A 208 18.63 20.31 9.47
N VAL A 209 17.40 19.93 9.14
CA VAL A 209 16.25 19.98 10.08
C VAL A 209 16.16 18.67 10.83
N THR A 210 16.12 18.74 12.16
CA THR A 210 15.92 17.58 13.02
C THR A 210 14.43 17.36 13.28
N PHE A 211 13.97 16.16 12.97
CA PHE A 211 12.61 15.72 13.28
C PHE A 211 12.66 14.74 14.45
N ARG A 212 12.08 15.14 15.58
CA ARG A 212 12.05 14.34 16.81
C ARG A 212 10.69 13.69 16.99
N LEU A 213 10.66 12.36 17.01
CA LEU A 213 9.50 11.57 17.38
C LEU A 213 9.54 11.24 18.88
N ARG A 214 8.43 11.44 19.56
CA ARG A 214 8.23 11.04 20.95
C ARG A 214 6.98 10.16 21.04
N LEU A 215 7.13 8.90 21.33
CA LEU A 215 6.03 7.95 21.52
C LEU A 215 5.83 7.68 23.02
N GLU A 216 4.63 7.96 23.51
CA GLU A 216 4.29 7.62 24.90
C GLU A 216 3.95 6.13 24.99
N LYS A 217 4.65 5.40 25.87
CA LYS A 217 4.41 3.98 26.16
C LYS A 217 4.53 3.74 27.67
N ASN A 218 3.43 3.34 28.30
CA ASN A 218 3.38 3.07 29.76
C ASN A 218 3.86 4.28 30.60
N GLY A 219 3.44 5.48 30.23
CA GLY A 219 3.79 6.74 30.90
C GLY A 219 5.26 7.17 30.74
N LYS A 220 6.00 6.59 29.79
CA LYS A 220 7.35 6.98 29.39
C LYS A 220 7.41 7.31 27.92
N PHE A 221 8.36 8.18 27.53
CA PHE A 221 8.57 8.53 26.13
C PHE A 221 9.74 7.75 25.54
N GLU A 222 9.47 7.04 24.44
CA GLU A 222 10.49 6.59 23.51
C GLU A 222 10.79 7.75 22.57
N VAL A 223 12.07 8.09 22.36
CA VAL A 223 12.48 9.25 21.55
C VAL A 223 13.37 8.76 20.40
N ARG A 224 13.07 9.22 19.18
CA ARG A 224 13.85 8.96 17.98
C ARG A 224 14.07 10.28 17.25
N ASP A 225 15.29 10.51 16.78
CA ASP A 225 15.65 11.72 16.02
C ASP A 225 16.03 11.31 14.60
N TYR A 226 15.50 12.04 13.62
CA TYR A 226 15.81 11.91 12.19
C TYR A 226 16.42 13.22 11.70
N CYS A 227 17.62 13.16 11.14
CA CYS A 227 18.30 14.31 10.56
C CYS A 227 19.26 13.86 9.46
N TYR A 228 19.21 14.52 8.33
CA TYR A 228 20.15 14.36 7.24
C TYR A 228 20.78 15.73 6.94
N GLU A 229 22.04 15.91 7.33
CA GLU A 229 22.74 17.20 7.20
C GLU A 229 22.80 17.67 5.74
N ASN A 230 23.08 16.73 4.81
CA ASN A 230 23.14 17.00 3.37
C ASN A 230 21.86 16.50 2.64
N GLY A 231 20.76 16.25 3.38
CA GLY A 231 19.48 15.86 2.82
C GLY A 231 19.53 14.60 1.96
N ILE A 232 18.98 14.68 0.74
CA ILE A 232 18.86 13.54 -0.19
C ILE A 232 20.22 12.91 -0.56
N MET A 233 21.32 13.64 -0.45
CA MET A 233 22.64 13.12 -0.74
C MET A 233 23.09 12.06 0.27
N ASP A 234 22.91 12.37 1.57
CA ASP A 234 23.25 11.44 2.65
C ASP A 234 22.32 10.23 2.63
N TYR A 235 21.04 10.44 2.31
CA TYR A 235 20.07 9.38 2.17
C TYR A 235 20.38 8.42 1.02
N VAL A 236 20.74 8.94 -0.15
CA VAL A 236 21.18 8.08 -1.28
C VAL A 236 22.43 7.28 -0.91
N ARG A 237 23.38 7.88 -0.14
CA ARG A 237 24.55 7.15 0.35
C ARG A 237 24.18 6.00 1.28
N GLU A 238 23.22 6.21 2.16
CA GLU A 238 22.68 5.17 3.05
C GLU A 238 22.01 4.05 2.25
N LEU A 239 21.11 4.39 1.31
CA LEU A 239 20.41 3.44 0.45
C LEU A 239 21.34 2.63 -0.47
N ALA A 240 22.42 3.20 -0.91
CA ALA A 240 23.40 2.58 -1.80
C ALA A 240 24.15 1.40 -1.17
N GLY A 241 24.23 1.38 0.16
CA GLY A 241 24.95 0.37 0.93
C GLY A 241 26.47 0.53 0.88
N GLU A 242 27.19 -0.49 1.36
CA GLU A 242 28.65 -0.41 1.54
C GLU A 242 29.47 -0.44 0.23
N LYS A 243 28.92 -1.00 -0.85
CA LYS A 243 29.64 -1.22 -2.13
C LYS A 243 28.80 -0.86 -3.35
N PRO A 244 28.43 0.40 -3.53
CA PRO A 244 27.71 0.82 -4.72
C PRO A 244 28.59 0.64 -5.99
N LEU A 245 27.96 0.62 -7.16
CA LEU A 245 28.67 0.61 -8.45
C LEU A 245 29.33 1.96 -8.75
N THR A 246 28.71 3.03 -8.28
CA THR A 246 29.18 4.41 -8.44
C THR A 246 29.05 5.16 -7.13
N GLU A 247 29.88 6.19 -6.95
CA GLU A 247 29.65 7.12 -5.83
C GLU A 247 28.34 7.88 -6.02
N PRO A 248 27.67 8.28 -4.92
CA PRO A 248 26.49 9.15 -4.99
C PRO A 248 26.83 10.52 -5.58
N GLU A 249 26.06 10.93 -6.59
CA GLU A 249 26.18 12.23 -7.28
C GLU A 249 24.98 13.11 -6.91
N PHE A 250 25.23 14.40 -6.66
CA PHE A 250 24.21 15.40 -6.40
C PHE A 250 24.19 16.46 -7.48
N ILE A 251 23.04 16.67 -8.08
CA ILE A 251 22.82 17.64 -9.14
C ILE A 251 21.70 18.60 -8.79
N THR A 252 21.83 19.86 -9.19
CA THR A 252 20.81 20.89 -8.94
C THR A 252 20.74 21.88 -10.10
N ALA A 253 19.55 22.44 -10.32
CA ALA A 253 19.33 23.50 -11.29
C ALA A 253 18.06 24.29 -10.98
N GLU A 254 18.00 25.54 -11.46
CA GLU A 254 16.77 26.33 -11.48
C GLU A 254 16.32 26.55 -12.92
N ARG A 255 15.03 26.52 -13.17
CA ARG A 255 14.40 26.77 -14.47
C ARG A 255 13.17 27.65 -14.31
N LYS A 256 12.86 28.43 -15.34
CA LYS A 256 11.66 29.26 -15.43
C LYS A 256 10.93 28.94 -16.74
N GLY A 257 9.63 28.75 -16.67
CA GLY A 257 8.81 28.44 -17.85
C GLY A 257 7.34 28.29 -17.49
N ARG A 258 6.57 27.72 -18.38
CA ARG A 258 5.09 27.62 -18.27
C ARG A 258 4.58 26.29 -18.82
N ASP A 259 3.46 25.80 -18.30
CA ASP A 259 2.84 24.56 -18.79
C ASP A 259 2.18 24.73 -20.18
N ARG A 260 1.68 25.94 -20.49
CA ARG A 260 1.05 26.32 -21.75
C ARG A 260 1.32 27.80 -22.04
N GLU A 261 1.22 28.20 -23.29
CA GLU A 261 1.47 29.60 -23.72
C GLU A 261 0.56 30.62 -23.06
N ASP A 262 -0.69 30.24 -22.75
CA ASP A 262 -1.71 31.08 -22.11
C ASP A 262 -1.57 31.18 -20.57
N LYS A 263 -0.60 30.50 -19.97
CA LYS A 263 -0.37 30.49 -18.51
C LYS A 263 0.83 31.34 -18.13
N PRO A 264 0.84 31.89 -16.89
CA PRO A 264 2.00 32.61 -16.40
C PRO A 264 3.21 31.69 -16.29
N GLU A 265 4.39 32.29 -16.40
CA GLU A 265 5.64 31.59 -16.11
C GLU A 265 5.80 31.39 -14.60
N TYR A 266 6.39 30.28 -14.24
CA TYR A 266 6.73 29.98 -12.87
C TYR A 266 8.12 29.35 -12.77
N LYS A 267 8.66 29.39 -11.57
CA LYS A 267 10.00 28.97 -11.23
C LYS A 267 9.99 27.54 -10.69
N VAL A 268 10.98 26.76 -11.09
CA VAL A 268 11.17 25.39 -10.59
C VAL A 268 12.62 25.23 -10.14
N LYS A 269 12.83 24.79 -8.91
CA LYS A 269 14.12 24.37 -8.37
C LYS A 269 14.17 22.84 -8.42
N LEU A 270 15.15 22.30 -9.11
CA LEU A 270 15.35 20.87 -9.33
C LEU A 270 16.57 20.42 -8.54
N SER A 271 16.44 19.40 -7.73
CA SER A 271 17.55 18.74 -7.05
C SER A 271 17.35 17.22 -7.14
N ALA A 272 18.43 16.51 -7.38
CA ALA A 272 18.42 15.06 -7.39
C ALA A 272 19.75 14.53 -6.86
N ALA A 273 19.70 13.43 -6.13
CA ALA A 273 20.84 12.61 -5.80
C ALA A 273 20.63 11.22 -6.39
N PHE A 274 21.68 10.64 -6.97
CA PHE A 274 21.59 9.31 -7.54
C PHE A 274 22.94 8.57 -7.45
N CYS A 275 22.85 7.26 -7.45
CA CYS A 275 23.97 6.36 -7.68
C CYS A 275 23.46 5.07 -8.32
N PHE A 276 24.37 4.21 -8.72
CA PHE A 276 24.05 2.88 -9.20
C PHE A 276 24.58 1.83 -8.22
N SER A 277 23.77 0.80 -7.97
CA SER A 277 24.09 -0.30 -7.06
C SER A 277 23.62 -1.64 -7.66
N LYS A 278 24.28 -2.74 -7.28
CA LYS A 278 23.84 -4.10 -7.64
C LYS A 278 22.77 -4.61 -6.70
N ASP A 279 22.78 -4.11 -5.47
CA ASP A 279 22.04 -4.67 -4.34
C ASP A 279 20.85 -3.79 -3.94
N ALA A 280 20.78 -2.55 -4.46
CA ALA A 280 19.72 -1.59 -4.17
C ALA A 280 19.11 -0.99 -5.44
N SER A 281 17.80 -0.83 -5.42
CA SER A 281 17.01 -0.18 -6.47
C SER A 281 15.89 0.60 -5.80
N VAL A 282 16.06 1.93 -5.74
CA VAL A 282 15.11 2.82 -5.07
C VAL A 282 14.84 4.04 -5.96
N LEU A 283 13.58 4.37 -6.14
CA LEU A 283 13.14 5.55 -6.87
C LEU A 283 12.16 6.33 -5.99
N GLU A 284 12.60 7.48 -5.49
CA GLU A 284 11.76 8.35 -4.68
C GLU A 284 11.70 9.75 -5.27
N TYR A 285 10.49 10.27 -5.34
CA TYR A 285 10.22 11.58 -5.90
C TYR A 285 9.52 12.44 -4.86
N TYR A 286 10.09 13.62 -4.59
CA TYR A 286 9.51 14.60 -3.69
C TYR A 286 9.27 15.92 -4.42
N HIS A 287 8.17 16.57 -4.13
CA HIS A 287 7.83 17.88 -4.66
C HIS A 287 7.21 18.77 -3.60
N ASN A 288 7.80 19.96 -3.39
CA ASN A 288 7.47 20.83 -2.26
C ASN A 288 7.41 20.04 -0.94
N SER A 289 8.43 19.20 -0.67
CA SER A 289 8.53 18.27 0.47
C SER A 289 7.42 17.21 0.59
N SER A 290 6.47 17.13 -0.34
CA SER A 290 5.50 16.04 -0.40
C SER A 290 6.08 14.84 -1.15
N TRP A 291 5.96 13.66 -0.56
CA TRP A 291 6.33 12.41 -1.25
C TRP A 291 5.30 12.07 -2.32
N LEU A 292 5.79 11.86 -3.55
CA LEU A 292 4.97 11.51 -4.70
C LEU A 292 4.93 9.99 -4.86
N GLU A 293 4.10 9.32 -4.09
CA GLU A 293 3.94 7.85 -4.11
C GLU A 293 3.70 7.30 -5.54
N ASN A 294 2.92 8.02 -6.34
CA ASN A 294 2.60 7.65 -7.72
C ASN A 294 3.50 8.36 -8.77
N GLY A 295 4.52 9.10 -8.33
CA GLY A 295 5.51 9.76 -9.16
C GLY A 295 4.96 10.92 -10.02
N GLY A 296 4.32 10.58 -11.14
CA GLY A 296 3.79 11.59 -12.07
C GLY A 296 4.82 12.18 -13.02
N ALA A 297 4.91 13.50 -13.11
CA ALA A 297 5.84 14.20 -14.00
C ALA A 297 7.33 13.89 -13.72
N PRO A 298 7.80 13.86 -12.45
CA PRO A 298 9.19 13.48 -12.14
C PRO A 298 9.55 12.06 -12.56
N ASP A 299 8.70 11.09 -12.30
CA ASP A 299 8.92 9.70 -12.68
C ASP A 299 9.03 9.55 -14.21
N LYS A 300 8.12 10.19 -14.95
CA LYS A 300 8.15 10.18 -16.43
C LYS A 300 9.44 10.81 -16.97
N ALA A 301 9.89 11.90 -16.35
CA ALA A 301 11.12 12.57 -16.73
C ALA A 301 12.35 11.69 -16.49
N ALA A 302 12.47 11.10 -15.30
CA ALA A 302 13.58 10.21 -14.96
C ALA A 302 13.63 9.00 -15.90
N ARG A 303 12.49 8.30 -16.12
CA ARG A 303 12.39 7.15 -17.03
C ARG A 303 12.89 7.49 -18.44
N SER A 304 12.47 8.63 -18.97
CA SER A 304 12.87 9.03 -20.32
C SER A 304 14.34 9.41 -20.40
N ALA A 305 14.82 10.23 -19.48
CA ALA A 305 16.18 10.78 -19.51
C ALA A 305 17.24 9.71 -19.25
N PHE A 306 17.09 8.89 -18.21
CA PHE A 306 18.07 7.85 -17.87
C PHE A 306 18.17 6.80 -18.97
N VAL A 307 17.06 6.35 -19.53
CA VAL A 307 17.10 5.41 -20.68
C VAL A 307 17.81 6.05 -21.87
N SER A 308 17.45 7.30 -22.22
CA SER A 308 18.02 7.97 -23.39
C SER A 308 19.53 8.18 -23.25
N ALA A 309 20.00 8.64 -22.09
CA ALA A 309 21.42 8.92 -21.86
C ALA A 309 22.25 7.64 -21.82
N ILE A 310 21.80 6.61 -21.10
CA ILE A 310 22.52 5.33 -21.00
C ILE A 310 22.51 4.58 -22.32
N ASP A 311 21.40 4.56 -23.06
CA ASP A 311 21.31 3.93 -24.38
C ASP A 311 22.24 4.58 -25.38
N ALA A 312 22.30 5.94 -25.38
CA ALA A 312 23.23 6.69 -26.21
C ALA A 312 24.69 6.35 -25.87
N TYR A 313 25.04 6.28 -24.58
CA TYR A 313 26.39 5.91 -24.14
C TYR A 313 26.75 4.48 -24.54
N ILE A 314 25.87 3.49 -24.32
CA ILE A 314 26.09 2.09 -24.73
C ILE A 314 26.32 1.97 -26.23
N LYS A 315 25.57 2.73 -27.04
CA LYS A 315 25.79 2.81 -28.51
C LYS A 315 27.12 3.40 -28.86
N GLN A 316 27.50 4.50 -28.23
CA GLN A 316 28.76 5.18 -28.43
C GLN A 316 29.99 4.27 -28.17
N ILE A 317 29.92 3.47 -27.07
CA ILE A 317 31.02 2.54 -26.73
C ILE A 317 30.91 1.17 -27.43
N GLY A 318 29.90 0.98 -28.30
CA GLY A 318 29.73 -0.22 -29.13
C GLY A 318 29.49 -1.52 -28.37
N LYS A 319 28.84 -1.48 -27.18
CA LYS A 319 28.64 -2.66 -26.33
C LYS A 319 27.39 -3.49 -26.66
N TYR A 320 26.52 -3.01 -27.55
CA TYR A 320 25.41 -3.82 -28.06
C TYR A 320 25.89 -4.93 -28.97
N GLN A 321 25.26 -6.10 -28.85
CA GLN A 321 25.48 -7.22 -29.80
C GLN A 321 24.76 -6.96 -31.12
N LYS A 322 25.12 -7.67 -32.18
CA LYS A 322 24.46 -7.56 -33.48
C LYS A 322 22.97 -7.91 -33.34
N ASN A 323 22.07 -7.02 -33.78
CA ASN A 323 20.63 -7.13 -33.70
C ASN A 323 20.07 -7.16 -32.26
N GLU A 324 20.81 -6.67 -31.27
CA GLU A 324 20.32 -6.53 -29.91
C GLU A 324 19.37 -5.32 -29.79
N SER A 325 18.24 -5.48 -29.13
CA SER A 325 17.27 -4.41 -28.89
C SER A 325 17.86 -3.33 -27.95
N ALA A 326 17.29 -2.13 -27.95
CA ALA A 326 17.63 -1.10 -26.98
C ALA A 326 17.23 -1.49 -25.54
N ILE A 327 17.88 -0.87 -24.57
CA ILE A 327 17.50 -1.01 -23.16
C ILE A 327 16.11 -0.44 -22.88
N LYS A 328 15.47 -0.92 -21.82
CA LYS A 328 14.23 -0.38 -21.26
C LYS A 328 14.50 0.21 -19.88
N PHE A 329 13.58 1.03 -19.39
CA PHE A 329 13.76 1.64 -18.07
C PHE A 329 13.91 0.61 -16.95
N GLN A 330 13.23 -0.53 -17.04
CA GLN A 330 13.39 -1.60 -16.06
C GLN A 330 14.83 -2.07 -15.92
N ASP A 331 15.58 -2.13 -17.01
CA ASP A 331 17.00 -2.56 -17.01
C ASP A 331 17.89 -1.56 -16.23
N VAL A 332 17.50 -0.28 -16.28
CA VAL A 332 18.15 0.80 -15.53
C VAL A 332 17.67 0.80 -14.09
N GLN A 333 16.36 0.71 -13.88
CA GLN A 333 15.72 0.74 -12.57
C GLN A 333 16.30 -0.32 -11.63
N ASP A 334 16.57 -1.54 -12.15
CA ASP A 334 17.06 -2.67 -11.36
C ASP A 334 18.44 -2.41 -10.68
N CYS A 335 19.12 -1.31 -11.03
CA CYS A 335 20.39 -0.92 -10.40
C CYS A 335 20.46 0.58 -10.07
N LEU A 336 19.37 1.32 -10.16
CA LEU A 336 19.35 2.77 -9.93
C LEU A 336 18.79 3.09 -8.53
N VAL A 337 19.55 3.86 -7.77
CA VAL A 337 19.09 4.58 -6.58
C VAL A 337 18.95 6.04 -6.94
N LEU A 338 17.75 6.59 -6.92
CA LEU A 338 17.44 7.97 -7.30
C LEU A 338 16.46 8.57 -6.30
N VAL A 339 16.83 9.69 -5.71
CA VAL A 339 15.97 10.52 -4.89
C VAL A 339 15.93 11.93 -5.46
N THR A 340 14.76 12.47 -5.72
CA THR A 340 14.58 13.84 -6.21
C THR A 340 13.87 14.69 -5.18
N ASN A 341 14.28 15.95 -5.05
CA ASN A 341 13.61 16.94 -4.21
C ASN A 341 13.44 18.22 -5.02
N CYS A 342 12.24 18.43 -5.54
CA CYS A 342 11.92 19.52 -6.45
C CYS A 342 10.93 20.49 -5.82
N PHE A 343 11.05 21.78 -6.17
CA PHE A 343 10.16 22.83 -5.70
C PHE A 343 9.63 23.66 -6.85
N SER A 344 8.38 24.05 -6.79
CA SER A 344 7.80 24.98 -7.76
C SER A 344 6.80 25.92 -7.08
N THR A 345 6.70 27.14 -7.62
CA THR A 345 5.72 28.14 -7.16
C THR A 345 4.32 27.87 -7.68
N GLN A 346 4.18 26.99 -8.69
CA GLN A 346 2.89 26.50 -9.20
C GLN A 346 2.93 24.99 -9.36
N THR A 347 2.05 24.29 -8.65
CA THR A 347 1.97 22.83 -8.69
C THR A 347 0.55 22.38 -9.05
N SER A 348 0.45 21.46 -10.01
CA SER A 348 -0.79 20.79 -10.36
C SER A 348 -0.75 19.36 -9.84
N TYR A 349 -1.30 19.13 -8.66
CA TYR A 349 -1.49 17.80 -8.11
C TYR A 349 -2.67 17.07 -8.78
N GLU A 350 -2.58 15.77 -8.94
CA GLU A 350 -3.66 14.96 -9.51
C GLU A 350 -4.88 14.89 -8.57
N ASN A 351 -4.65 14.96 -7.27
CA ASN A 351 -5.68 14.95 -6.24
C ASN A 351 -5.22 15.69 -4.97
N GLN A 352 -6.14 15.83 -3.99
CA GLN A 352 -5.87 16.52 -2.73
C GLN A 352 -4.80 15.80 -1.87
N THR A 353 -4.62 14.49 -2.01
CA THR A 353 -3.62 13.73 -1.26
C THR A 353 -2.18 13.96 -1.73
N LYS A 354 -1.97 14.75 -2.77
CA LYS A 354 -0.66 15.22 -3.27
C LYS A 354 0.31 14.09 -3.71
N LYS A 355 -0.20 12.91 -4.04
CA LYS A 355 0.61 11.72 -4.36
C LYS A 355 1.23 11.70 -5.77
N ALA A 356 0.81 12.58 -6.65
CA ALA A 356 1.37 12.76 -8.00
C ALA A 356 1.18 14.19 -8.51
N ILE A 357 2.08 14.65 -9.36
CA ILE A 357 1.98 15.93 -10.10
C ILE A 357 1.96 15.69 -11.60
N ASN A 358 1.27 16.56 -12.35
CA ASN A 358 1.09 16.43 -13.79
C ASN A 358 1.54 17.66 -14.61
N ASN A 359 2.28 18.56 -14.01
CA ASN A 359 2.83 19.75 -14.67
C ASN A 359 3.72 19.38 -15.88
N ARG A 360 3.36 19.85 -17.06
CA ARG A 360 4.09 19.58 -18.31
C ARG A 360 5.45 20.24 -18.32
N PHE A 361 5.55 21.48 -17.86
CA PHE A 361 6.82 22.19 -17.78
C PHE A 361 7.79 21.53 -16.82
N ILE A 362 7.32 21.08 -15.65
CA ILE A 362 8.17 20.36 -14.68
C ILE A 362 8.73 19.08 -15.31
N GLN A 363 7.89 18.30 -16.02
CA GLN A 363 8.34 17.10 -16.72
C GLN A 363 9.42 17.41 -17.76
N GLN A 364 9.22 18.45 -18.57
CA GLN A 364 10.18 18.85 -19.61
C GLN A 364 11.50 19.33 -18.99
N ALA A 365 11.42 20.23 -18.01
CA ALA A 365 12.57 20.77 -17.31
C ALA A 365 13.41 19.68 -16.61
N MET A 366 12.75 18.73 -15.95
CA MET A 366 13.42 17.59 -15.31
C MET A 366 14.04 16.64 -16.34
N THR A 367 13.35 16.38 -17.46
CA THR A 367 13.90 15.51 -18.51
C THR A 367 15.20 16.08 -19.07
N GLU A 368 15.21 17.38 -19.38
CA GLU A 368 16.40 18.09 -19.87
C GLU A 368 17.50 18.17 -18.80
N PHE A 369 17.11 18.45 -17.56
CA PHE A 369 18.01 18.48 -16.41
C PHE A 369 18.77 17.15 -16.23
N PHE A 370 18.06 16.03 -16.18
CA PHE A 370 18.68 14.72 -16.05
C PHE A 370 19.53 14.39 -17.27
N LYS A 371 19.02 14.62 -18.48
CA LYS A 371 19.76 14.28 -19.71
C LYS A 371 21.09 15.00 -19.77
N THR A 372 21.07 16.31 -19.56
CA THR A 372 22.29 17.13 -19.62
C THR A 372 23.30 16.72 -18.55
N ASN A 373 22.85 16.54 -17.31
CA ASN A 373 23.78 16.17 -16.23
C ASN A 373 24.33 14.74 -16.39
N LEU A 374 23.52 13.79 -16.87
CA LEU A 374 24.02 12.43 -17.15
C LEU A 374 25.01 12.40 -18.30
N GLU A 375 24.82 13.19 -19.35
CA GLU A 375 25.79 13.32 -20.47
C GLU A 375 27.14 13.87 -19.95
N ILE A 376 27.09 14.90 -19.11
CA ILE A 376 28.31 15.46 -18.47
C ILE A 376 28.97 14.41 -17.57
N TYR A 377 28.18 13.77 -16.70
CA TYR A 377 28.65 12.75 -15.76
C TYR A 377 29.37 11.59 -16.48
N PHE A 378 28.81 11.11 -17.60
CA PHE A 378 29.41 10.01 -18.37
C PHE A 378 30.76 10.42 -19.08
N ILE A 379 30.91 11.70 -19.38
CA ILE A 379 32.19 12.22 -19.94
C ILE A 379 33.25 12.33 -18.84
N GLU A 380 32.87 12.89 -17.69
CA GLU A 380 33.78 13.16 -16.57
C GLU A 380 34.13 11.88 -15.81
N ASN A 381 33.21 10.93 -15.67
CA ASN A 381 33.37 9.72 -14.87
C ASN A 381 33.32 8.45 -15.75
N LYS A 382 34.11 8.42 -16.81
CA LYS A 382 34.09 7.32 -17.78
C LYS A 382 34.18 5.91 -17.16
N PRO A 383 35.07 5.62 -16.16
CA PRO A 383 35.11 4.29 -15.55
C PRO A 383 33.80 3.88 -14.87
N GLU A 384 33.08 4.84 -14.32
CA GLU A 384 31.75 4.61 -13.71
C GLU A 384 30.68 4.42 -14.76
N ALA A 385 30.70 5.24 -15.82
CA ALA A 385 29.80 5.11 -16.96
C ALA A 385 29.93 3.72 -17.62
N ASP A 386 31.16 3.20 -17.75
CA ASP A 386 31.41 1.86 -18.26
C ASP A 386 30.79 0.76 -17.34
N ARG A 387 30.93 0.91 -16.00
CA ARG A 387 30.31 -0.02 -15.03
C ARG A 387 28.77 0.03 -15.08
N ILE A 388 28.19 1.22 -15.21
CA ILE A 388 26.73 1.41 -15.36
C ILE A 388 26.26 0.71 -16.64
N ALA A 389 26.88 0.98 -17.76
CA ALA A 389 26.55 0.40 -19.05
C ALA A 389 26.59 -1.14 -19.02
N GLU A 390 27.63 -1.70 -18.38
CA GLU A 390 27.78 -3.15 -18.23
C GLU A 390 26.68 -3.75 -17.35
N GLN A 391 26.39 -3.14 -16.20
CA GLN A 391 25.34 -3.64 -15.31
C GLN A 391 23.96 -3.56 -15.96
N VAL A 392 23.62 -2.46 -16.62
CA VAL A 392 22.34 -2.29 -17.31
C VAL A 392 22.18 -3.33 -18.45
N LEU A 393 23.26 -3.64 -19.17
CA LEU A 393 23.24 -4.70 -20.18
C LEU A 393 23.07 -6.11 -19.56
N ILE A 394 23.65 -6.36 -18.39
CA ILE A 394 23.44 -7.61 -17.64
C ILE A 394 21.97 -7.74 -17.25
N ASN A 395 21.39 -6.69 -16.66
CA ASN A 395 19.98 -6.66 -16.25
C ASN A 395 19.06 -6.92 -17.46
N LYS A 396 19.30 -6.21 -18.58
CA LYS A 396 18.56 -6.40 -19.83
C LYS A 396 18.61 -7.83 -20.34
N ARG A 397 19.80 -8.40 -20.46
CA ARG A 397 19.99 -9.76 -20.99
C ARG A 397 19.36 -10.81 -20.09
N SER A 398 19.43 -10.62 -18.78
CA SER A 398 18.75 -11.45 -17.77
C SER A 398 17.22 -11.37 -17.93
N ARG A 399 16.67 -10.18 -18.02
CA ARG A 399 15.23 -9.96 -18.24
C ARG A 399 14.75 -10.60 -19.55
N GLU A 400 15.46 -10.37 -20.66
CA GLU A 400 15.08 -10.93 -21.98
C GLU A 400 15.14 -12.46 -21.98
N THR A 401 16.14 -13.04 -21.29
CA THR A 401 16.24 -14.49 -21.16
C THR A 401 15.07 -15.09 -20.37
N ALA A 402 14.71 -14.45 -19.25
CA ALA A 402 13.55 -14.83 -18.46
C ALA A 402 12.24 -14.68 -19.25
N GLU A 403 12.12 -13.63 -20.04
CA GLU A 403 10.93 -13.38 -20.87
C GLU A 403 10.78 -14.38 -22.03
N ARG A 404 11.89 -14.75 -22.71
CA ARG A 404 11.89 -15.81 -23.74
C ARG A 404 11.48 -17.16 -23.15
N ALA A 405 12.03 -17.52 -21.99
CA ALA A 405 11.64 -18.74 -21.29
C ALA A 405 10.14 -18.77 -20.96
N ARG A 406 9.59 -17.65 -20.47
CA ARG A 406 8.17 -17.46 -20.17
C ARG A 406 7.29 -17.61 -21.40
N GLN A 407 7.66 -16.96 -22.53
CA GLN A 407 6.91 -17.05 -23.79
C GLN A 407 6.92 -18.45 -24.39
N GLY A 408 8.05 -19.14 -24.31
CA GLY A 408 8.17 -20.55 -24.72
C GLY A 408 7.22 -21.47 -23.94
N MET A 409 7.04 -21.19 -22.64
CA MET A 409 6.10 -21.92 -21.79
C MET A 409 4.63 -21.56 -22.05
N LYS A 410 4.33 -20.27 -22.31
CA LYS A 410 2.99 -19.84 -22.72
C LYS A 410 2.51 -20.57 -23.98
N LYS A 411 3.37 -20.68 -25.01
CA LYS A 411 3.07 -21.41 -26.23
C LYS A 411 2.79 -22.90 -26.00
N LYS A 412 3.44 -23.51 -24.99
CA LYS A 412 3.18 -24.91 -24.60
C LYS A 412 1.85 -25.10 -23.86
N LEU A 413 1.37 -24.06 -23.16
CA LEU A 413 0.13 -24.09 -22.37
C LEU A 413 -1.11 -23.64 -23.17
N SER A 414 -0.95 -22.80 -24.21
CA SER A 414 -2.05 -22.22 -24.98
C SER A 414 -2.53 -23.07 -26.18
N GLY A 415 -1.91 -24.22 -26.45
CA GLY A 415 -2.40 -25.14 -27.48
C GLY A 415 -3.76 -25.71 -27.09
N SER A 416 -4.81 -25.44 -27.85
CA SER A 416 -6.16 -26.00 -27.65
C SER A 416 -6.11 -27.55 -27.73
N ILE A 417 -6.40 -28.20 -26.63
CA ILE A 417 -6.18 -29.63 -26.49
C ILE A 417 -7.39 -30.26 -25.78
N ASP A 418 -7.81 -31.40 -26.26
CA ASP A 418 -8.74 -32.30 -25.58
C ASP A 418 -8.13 -32.72 -24.21
N ILE A 419 -8.52 -31.98 -23.17
CA ILE A 419 -7.85 -31.96 -21.86
C ILE A 419 -8.15 -33.26 -21.10
N ALA A 420 -9.33 -33.83 -21.29
CA ALA A 420 -9.77 -35.06 -20.60
C ALA A 420 -8.87 -36.27 -20.90
N ASN A 421 -8.25 -36.31 -22.08
CA ASN A 421 -7.39 -37.42 -22.49
C ASN A 421 -5.90 -37.21 -22.17
N ARG A 422 -5.49 -36.05 -21.64
CA ARG A 422 -4.08 -35.71 -21.43
C ARG A 422 -3.67 -35.34 -19.98
N VAL A 423 -4.62 -35.10 -19.10
CA VAL A 423 -4.34 -34.89 -17.68
C VAL A 423 -4.65 -36.14 -16.89
N GLN A 424 -3.60 -36.77 -16.36
CA GLN A 424 -3.76 -38.01 -15.59
C GLN A 424 -4.61 -37.75 -14.34
N LYS A 425 -5.58 -38.67 -14.11
CA LYS A 425 -6.47 -38.66 -12.93
C LYS A 425 -7.45 -37.51 -12.82
N PHE A 426 -7.49 -36.58 -13.76
CA PHE A 426 -8.55 -35.61 -13.84
C PHE A 426 -9.89 -36.32 -14.21
N VAL A 427 -10.92 -36.02 -13.43
CA VAL A 427 -12.26 -36.56 -13.63
C VAL A 427 -13.18 -35.39 -14.00
N ASP A 428 -13.51 -35.28 -15.29
CA ASP A 428 -14.39 -34.19 -15.79
C ASP A 428 -15.88 -34.45 -15.43
N CYS A 429 -16.70 -33.40 -15.51
CA CYS A 429 -18.15 -33.51 -15.46
C CYS A 429 -18.77 -33.56 -16.87
N ARG A 430 -20.06 -33.91 -16.95
CA ARG A 430 -20.78 -34.09 -18.22
C ARG A 430 -21.20 -32.75 -18.83
N SER A 431 -21.64 -31.82 -18.00
CA SER A 431 -22.11 -30.51 -18.44
C SER A 431 -21.02 -29.72 -19.15
N LYS A 432 -21.43 -29.03 -20.23
CA LYS A 432 -20.59 -28.05 -20.94
C LYS A 432 -20.94 -26.61 -20.54
N ASP A 433 -21.99 -26.43 -19.76
CA ASP A 433 -22.45 -25.14 -19.27
C ASP A 433 -21.54 -24.66 -18.13
N VAL A 434 -20.68 -23.69 -18.42
CA VAL A 434 -19.68 -23.15 -17.49
C VAL A 434 -20.33 -22.60 -16.22
N GLU A 435 -21.48 -22.00 -16.32
CA GLU A 435 -22.23 -21.40 -15.19
C GLU A 435 -22.59 -22.43 -14.10
N LYS A 436 -22.68 -23.71 -14.47
CA LYS A 436 -23.01 -24.79 -13.53
C LYS A 436 -21.80 -25.57 -13.05
N ARG A 437 -20.69 -25.52 -13.80
CA ARG A 437 -19.53 -26.39 -13.57
C ARG A 437 -18.74 -25.97 -12.33
N GLU A 438 -18.35 -26.96 -11.54
CA GLU A 438 -17.52 -26.79 -10.35
C GLU A 438 -16.34 -27.78 -10.42
N ILE A 439 -15.15 -27.30 -10.06
CA ILE A 439 -13.97 -28.16 -9.93
C ILE A 439 -13.56 -28.29 -8.46
N TYR A 440 -13.43 -29.51 -7.98
CA TYR A 440 -12.88 -29.84 -6.69
C TYR A 440 -11.39 -30.19 -6.83
N ILE A 441 -10.51 -29.44 -6.19
CA ILE A 441 -9.10 -29.75 -6.07
C ILE A 441 -8.93 -30.47 -4.73
N VAL A 442 -8.62 -31.78 -4.80
CA VAL A 442 -8.63 -32.67 -3.62
C VAL A 442 -7.25 -33.18 -3.27
N GLU A 443 -7.03 -33.54 -2.02
CA GLU A 443 -5.77 -34.05 -1.51
C GLU A 443 -5.61 -35.57 -1.79
N GLY A 444 -4.77 -35.89 -2.77
CA GLY A 444 -4.35 -37.26 -3.04
C GLY A 444 -5.38 -38.15 -3.73
N ASP A 445 -4.98 -39.39 -3.95
CA ASP A 445 -5.76 -40.39 -4.70
C ASP A 445 -6.90 -40.99 -3.86
N SER A 446 -6.75 -41.02 -2.54
CA SER A 446 -7.79 -41.53 -1.64
C SER A 446 -9.00 -40.60 -1.62
N ALA A 447 -8.77 -39.29 -1.48
CA ALA A 447 -9.82 -38.28 -1.56
C ALA A 447 -10.46 -38.24 -2.97
N LEU A 448 -9.67 -38.42 -4.05
CA LEU A 448 -10.23 -38.60 -5.41
C LEU A 448 -11.25 -39.74 -5.46
N GLY A 449 -10.93 -40.88 -4.86
CA GLY A 449 -11.82 -42.06 -4.83
C GLY A 449 -13.14 -41.77 -4.14
N ALA A 450 -13.10 -41.20 -2.92
CA ALA A 450 -14.26 -40.84 -2.14
C ALA A 450 -15.13 -39.78 -2.84
N CYS A 451 -14.51 -38.67 -3.28
CA CYS A 451 -15.22 -37.62 -3.98
C CYS A 451 -15.83 -38.06 -5.32
N LYS A 452 -15.18 -38.99 -6.04
CA LYS A 452 -15.71 -39.56 -7.29
C LYS A 452 -17.00 -40.33 -7.07
N LEU A 453 -17.11 -41.05 -5.96
CA LEU A 453 -18.32 -41.77 -5.58
C LEU A 453 -19.45 -40.89 -5.08
N SER A 454 -19.10 -39.77 -4.45
CA SER A 454 -20.01 -38.83 -3.77
C SER A 454 -20.48 -37.65 -4.64
N ARG A 455 -19.83 -37.36 -5.76
CA ARG A 455 -20.12 -36.19 -6.59
C ARG A 455 -21.39 -36.30 -7.41
N ASP A 456 -21.96 -35.17 -7.80
CA ASP A 456 -22.83 -35.12 -8.97
C ASP A 456 -21.98 -35.04 -10.24
N ALA A 457 -21.99 -36.15 -11.01
CA ALA A 457 -21.21 -36.28 -12.24
C ALA A 457 -21.69 -35.31 -13.35
N GLU A 458 -22.85 -34.72 -13.21
CA GLU A 458 -23.37 -33.78 -14.21
C GLU A 458 -22.53 -32.50 -14.25
N PHE A 459 -22.22 -31.90 -13.10
CA PHE A 459 -21.57 -30.58 -13.06
C PHE A 459 -20.31 -30.52 -12.21
N GLN A 460 -19.95 -31.55 -11.42
CA GLN A 460 -18.77 -31.55 -10.56
C GLN A 460 -17.61 -32.31 -11.15
N GLY A 461 -16.50 -31.65 -11.46
CA GLY A 461 -15.21 -32.21 -11.81
C GLY A 461 -14.30 -32.38 -10.60
N ILE A 462 -13.32 -33.27 -10.65
CA ILE A 462 -12.35 -33.49 -9.57
C ILE A 462 -10.94 -33.59 -10.13
N MET A 463 -10.01 -32.85 -9.49
CA MET A 463 -8.59 -32.91 -9.78
C MET A 463 -7.79 -33.19 -8.50
N PRO A 464 -7.10 -34.31 -8.40
CA PRO A 464 -6.27 -34.62 -7.25
C PRO A 464 -4.92 -33.93 -7.34
N VAL A 465 -4.44 -33.43 -6.20
CA VAL A 465 -3.06 -32.96 -5.99
C VAL A 465 -2.34 -33.97 -5.11
N ARG A 466 -1.16 -34.41 -5.55
CA ARG A 466 -0.38 -35.38 -4.80
C ARG A 466 0.65 -34.67 -3.92
N GLY A 467 0.42 -34.71 -2.61
CA GLY A 467 1.31 -34.15 -1.62
C GLY A 467 1.45 -32.63 -1.72
N LYS A 468 2.43 -32.08 -1.04
CA LYS A 468 2.71 -30.64 -0.98
C LYS A 468 3.25 -30.16 -2.32
N ILE A 469 2.49 -29.32 -3.00
CA ILE A 469 2.92 -28.70 -4.25
C ILE A 469 4.02 -27.67 -4.00
N LEU A 470 4.71 -27.27 -5.07
CA LEU A 470 5.76 -26.27 -5.01
C LEU A 470 5.24 -24.93 -4.48
N ASN A 471 5.99 -24.30 -3.57
CA ASN A 471 5.70 -22.92 -3.17
C ASN A 471 6.02 -21.97 -4.34
N CYS A 472 4.97 -21.52 -5.01
CA CYS A 472 5.09 -20.70 -6.22
C CYS A 472 5.58 -19.26 -5.94
N LEU A 473 5.59 -18.78 -4.70
CA LEU A 473 6.18 -17.48 -4.38
C LEU A 473 7.71 -17.54 -4.34
N LYS A 474 8.27 -18.66 -3.86
CA LYS A 474 9.73 -18.84 -3.75
C LYS A 474 10.37 -19.39 -5.03
N ALA A 475 9.62 -20.10 -5.84
CA ALA A 475 10.16 -20.73 -7.04
C ALA A 475 10.18 -19.79 -8.23
N ASP A 476 11.23 -19.88 -9.05
CA ASP A 476 11.26 -19.25 -10.36
C ASP A 476 10.24 -19.89 -11.33
N PHE A 477 9.85 -19.15 -12.36
CA PHE A 477 8.84 -19.61 -13.32
C PHE A 477 9.26 -20.87 -14.09
N VAL A 478 10.57 -21.07 -14.32
CA VAL A 478 11.07 -22.27 -15.01
C VAL A 478 10.77 -23.51 -14.17
N ARG A 479 10.99 -23.42 -12.87
CA ARG A 479 10.73 -24.52 -11.92
C ARG A 479 9.24 -24.75 -11.71
N ILE A 480 8.45 -23.67 -11.62
CA ILE A 480 6.98 -23.76 -11.50
C ILE A 480 6.40 -24.53 -12.67
N PHE A 481 6.76 -24.17 -13.90
CA PHE A 481 6.21 -24.81 -15.11
C PHE A 481 6.85 -26.14 -15.49
N LYS A 482 7.89 -26.58 -14.78
CA LYS A 482 8.36 -27.98 -14.83
C LYS A 482 7.54 -28.89 -13.93
N SER A 483 6.75 -28.36 -13.01
CA SER A 483 5.88 -29.17 -12.15
C SER A 483 4.65 -29.61 -12.93
N GLU A 484 4.53 -30.96 -13.15
CA GLU A 484 3.39 -31.53 -13.85
C GLU A 484 2.07 -31.20 -13.15
N VAL A 485 2.04 -31.27 -11.83
CA VAL A 485 0.83 -30.97 -11.04
C VAL A 485 0.33 -29.56 -11.30
N ILE A 486 1.24 -28.57 -11.31
CA ILE A 486 0.87 -27.16 -11.55
C ILE A 486 0.41 -26.97 -13.00
N THR A 487 1.16 -27.52 -13.95
CA THR A 487 0.80 -27.39 -15.38
C THR A 487 -0.53 -28.08 -15.68
N ASP A 488 -0.82 -29.21 -15.06
CA ASP A 488 -2.08 -29.92 -15.23
C ASP A 488 -3.26 -29.18 -14.59
N LEU A 489 -3.08 -28.60 -13.40
CA LEU A 489 -4.09 -27.73 -12.80
C LEU A 489 -4.40 -26.53 -13.71
N MET A 490 -3.38 -25.85 -14.28
CA MET A 490 -3.60 -24.74 -15.19
C MET A 490 -4.34 -25.16 -16.48
N LYS A 491 -4.04 -26.32 -17.02
CA LYS A 491 -4.78 -26.90 -18.16
C LYS A 491 -6.24 -27.18 -17.80
N VAL A 492 -6.50 -27.74 -16.62
CA VAL A 492 -7.85 -28.06 -16.15
C VAL A 492 -8.66 -26.78 -15.93
N LEU A 493 -8.06 -25.70 -15.39
CA LEU A 493 -8.72 -24.41 -15.24
C LEU A 493 -9.08 -23.79 -16.60
N GLY A 494 -8.17 -23.87 -17.58
CA GLY A 494 -8.42 -23.46 -18.96
C GLY A 494 -8.21 -21.98 -19.27
N CYS A 495 -8.17 -21.10 -18.27
CA CYS A 495 -8.09 -19.64 -18.45
C CYS A 495 -6.67 -19.11 -18.77
N GLY A 496 -5.67 -20.00 -18.88
CA GLY A 496 -4.27 -19.60 -19.08
C GLY A 496 -3.59 -19.14 -17.79
N VAL A 497 -2.52 -18.34 -17.91
CA VAL A 497 -1.70 -17.88 -16.80
C VAL A 497 -1.53 -16.37 -16.83
N GLU A 498 -1.86 -15.73 -15.73
CA GLU A 498 -1.68 -14.29 -15.48
C GLU A 498 -0.37 -14.08 -14.71
N VAL A 499 0.70 -13.73 -15.40
CA VAL A 499 1.95 -13.41 -14.73
C VAL A 499 2.00 -11.90 -14.51
N LYS A 500 1.85 -11.46 -13.27
CA LYS A 500 2.10 -10.07 -12.89
C LYS A 500 3.60 -9.84 -12.88
N ASP A 501 4.11 -9.19 -13.91
CA ASP A 501 5.35 -8.44 -13.84
C ASP A 501 4.96 -6.99 -13.56
N LYS A 502 5.60 -6.34 -12.56
CA LYS A 502 5.32 -4.95 -12.17
C LYS A 502 5.41 -3.95 -13.34
N HIS A 503 5.94 -4.37 -14.48
CA HIS A 503 6.27 -3.52 -15.63
C HIS A 503 5.66 -3.91 -16.98
N THR A 504 4.82 -4.97 -17.08
CA THR A 504 4.23 -5.36 -18.37
C THR A 504 2.73 -5.59 -18.26
N LYS A 505 1.97 -4.56 -18.64
CA LYS A 505 0.49 -4.63 -18.71
C LYS A 505 -0.03 -5.56 -19.83
N ASP A 506 0.80 -5.97 -20.80
CA ASP A 506 0.32 -6.58 -22.07
C ASP A 506 0.77 -8.02 -22.34
N LEU A 507 1.28 -8.77 -21.36
CA LEU A 507 1.86 -10.09 -21.59
C LEU A 507 1.10 -11.24 -20.95
N SER A 508 -0.14 -11.08 -20.53
CA SER A 508 -0.94 -12.18 -20.02
C SER A 508 -1.58 -12.95 -21.16
N SER A 509 -1.35 -14.29 -21.21
CA SER A 509 -2.19 -15.18 -22.01
C SER A 509 -3.47 -15.55 -21.25
N PHE A 510 -3.71 -14.92 -20.13
CA PHE A 510 -4.88 -15.09 -19.32
C PHE A 510 -6.09 -14.48 -20.01
N ASP A 511 -7.15 -15.27 -20.12
CA ASP A 511 -8.45 -14.85 -20.59
C ASP A 511 -9.51 -15.51 -19.72
N LEU A 512 -10.21 -14.70 -18.94
CA LEU A 512 -11.25 -15.18 -18.03
C LEU A 512 -12.40 -15.88 -18.76
N ASN A 513 -12.69 -15.47 -20.00
CA ASN A 513 -13.74 -16.12 -20.82
C ASN A 513 -13.42 -17.57 -21.16
N ASN A 514 -12.16 -17.97 -21.07
CA ASN A 514 -11.72 -19.35 -21.27
C ASN A 514 -11.74 -20.18 -19.98
N LEU A 515 -12.11 -19.59 -18.85
CA LEU A 515 -12.29 -20.32 -17.59
C LEU A 515 -13.41 -21.35 -17.77
N ARG A 516 -13.13 -22.60 -17.40
CA ARG A 516 -14.04 -23.74 -17.63
C ARG A 516 -14.98 -24.00 -16.44
N TRP A 517 -14.86 -23.23 -15.35
CA TRP A 517 -15.49 -23.51 -14.07
C TRP A 517 -16.10 -22.28 -13.44
N ASN A 518 -17.34 -22.40 -12.99
CA ASN A 518 -17.99 -21.37 -12.19
C ASN A 518 -17.40 -21.28 -10.76
N LYS A 519 -16.99 -22.44 -10.21
CA LYS A 519 -16.35 -22.48 -8.90
C LYS A 519 -15.10 -23.37 -8.92
N VAL A 520 -14.03 -22.86 -8.32
CA VAL A 520 -12.79 -23.61 -8.04
C VAL A 520 -12.75 -23.87 -6.55
N ILE A 521 -13.01 -25.10 -6.15
CA ILE A 521 -13.22 -25.48 -4.75
C ILE A 521 -12.02 -26.28 -4.27
N ILE A 522 -11.31 -25.76 -3.28
CA ILE A 522 -10.19 -26.46 -2.62
C ILE A 522 -10.78 -27.30 -1.49
N CYS A 523 -10.55 -28.60 -1.54
CA CYS A 523 -11.06 -29.57 -0.59
C CYS A 523 -9.92 -30.46 -0.11
N THR A 524 -9.37 -30.15 1.06
CA THR A 524 -8.24 -30.84 1.72
C THR A 524 -8.68 -31.41 3.06
N ASP A 525 -7.91 -32.34 3.58
CA ASP A 525 -8.12 -32.87 4.92
C ASP A 525 -8.10 -31.75 5.98
N ALA A 526 -8.81 -31.94 7.08
CA ALA A 526 -8.91 -30.96 8.15
C ALA A 526 -7.78 -31.11 9.20
N ASP A 527 -6.57 -31.38 8.72
CA ASP A 527 -5.35 -31.49 9.53
C ASP A 527 -4.27 -30.51 9.08
N VAL A 528 -3.12 -30.51 9.76
CA VAL A 528 -1.98 -29.59 9.47
C VAL A 528 -1.43 -29.76 8.06
N ASP A 529 -1.39 -30.98 7.53
CA ASP A 529 -0.90 -31.24 6.17
C ASP A 529 -1.89 -30.72 5.13
N GLY A 530 -3.19 -30.97 5.31
CA GLY A 530 -4.25 -30.44 4.46
C GLY A 530 -4.30 -28.90 4.48
N PHE A 531 -4.11 -28.26 5.63
CA PHE A 531 -4.00 -26.79 5.70
C PHE A 531 -2.78 -26.25 4.94
N GLN A 532 -1.66 -26.98 4.99
CA GLN A 532 -0.47 -26.59 4.23
C GLN A 532 -0.70 -26.75 2.72
N ILE A 533 -1.32 -27.85 2.28
CA ILE A 533 -1.64 -28.08 0.86
C ILE A 533 -2.61 -27.01 0.36
N ARG A 534 -3.66 -26.70 1.11
CA ARG A 534 -4.60 -25.61 0.84
C ARG A 534 -3.89 -24.29 0.64
N THR A 535 -2.99 -23.94 1.55
CA THR A 535 -2.20 -22.72 1.49
C THR A 535 -1.31 -22.67 0.25
N LEU A 536 -0.67 -23.79 -0.13
CA LEU A 536 0.15 -23.85 -1.33
C LEU A 536 -0.67 -23.74 -2.62
N ILE A 537 -1.89 -24.30 -2.66
CA ILE A 537 -2.82 -24.14 -3.79
C ILE A 537 -3.26 -22.69 -3.92
N LEU A 538 -3.63 -22.04 -2.81
CA LEU A 538 -3.96 -20.61 -2.79
C LEU A 538 -2.78 -19.76 -3.27
N THR A 539 -1.56 -20.06 -2.82
CA THR A 539 -0.32 -19.41 -3.26
C THR A 539 -0.10 -19.56 -4.76
N MET A 540 -0.35 -20.74 -5.31
CA MET A 540 -0.27 -20.98 -6.74
C MET A 540 -1.30 -20.15 -7.52
N LEU A 541 -2.57 -20.14 -7.07
CA LEU A 541 -3.63 -19.35 -7.70
C LEU A 541 -3.31 -17.86 -7.61
N TYR A 542 -2.88 -17.38 -6.46
CA TYR A 542 -2.46 -16.00 -6.27
C TYR A 542 -1.31 -15.59 -7.20
N ARG A 543 -0.31 -16.47 -7.39
CA ARG A 543 0.87 -16.18 -8.21
C ARG A 543 0.61 -16.25 -9.71
N LEU A 544 -0.23 -17.21 -10.13
CA LEU A 544 -0.41 -17.54 -11.55
C LEU A 544 -1.71 -17.04 -12.16
N VAL A 545 -2.77 -16.91 -11.39
CA VAL A 545 -4.11 -16.49 -11.83
C VAL A 545 -4.85 -15.69 -10.74
N PRO A 546 -4.27 -14.59 -10.23
CA PRO A 546 -4.84 -13.80 -9.13
C PRO A 546 -6.26 -13.30 -9.42
N THR A 547 -6.61 -13.06 -10.66
CA THR A 547 -7.96 -12.65 -11.06
C THR A 547 -9.03 -13.64 -10.58
N LEU A 548 -8.75 -14.94 -10.52
CA LEU A 548 -9.73 -15.93 -10.01
C LEU A 548 -10.06 -15.71 -8.53
N ILE A 549 -9.10 -15.24 -7.73
CA ILE A 549 -9.33 -14.88 -6.33
C ILE A 549 -10.09 -13.56 -6.26
N ASN A 550 -9.61 -12.54 -6.98
CA ASN A 550 -10.19 -11.20 -6.94
C ASN A 550 -11.65 -11.16 -7.40
N GLU A 551 -12.00 -11.94 -8.43
CA GLU A 551 -13.36 -12.05 -8.96
C GLU A 551 -14.22 -13.08 -8.18
N GLY A 552 -13.63 -13.76 -7.18
CA GLY A 552 -14.35 -14.63 -6.27
C GLY A 552 -14.78 -15.99 -6.87
N TYR A 553 -13.98 -16.55 -7.75
CA TYR A 553 -14.17 -17.91 -8.29
C TYR A 553 -13.62 -19.01 -7.36
N VAL A 554 -12.81 -18.64 -6.35
CA VAL A 554 -12.12 -19.60 -5.47
C VAL A 554 -12.88 -19.80 -4.17
N TYR A 555 -13.04 -21.04 -3.78
CA TYR A 555 -13.73 -21.46 -2.56
C TYR A 555 -12.93 -22.51 -1.81
N ILE A 556 -13.12 -22.57 -0.51
CA ILE A 556 -12.63 -23.64 0.36
C ILE A 556 -13.85 -24.43 0.86
N ALA A 557 -13.85 -25.73 0.66
CA ALA A 557 -14.85 -26.61 1.25
C ALA A 557 -14.50 -26.91 2.70
N GLU A 558 -15.44 -26.76 3.59
CA GLU A 558 -15.32 -27.20 4.98
C GLU A 558 -15.82 -28.63 5.10
N SER A 559 -14.95 -29.52 5.55
CA SER A 559 -15.30 -30.91 5.89
C SER A 559 -15.53 -31.02 7.40
N PRO A 560 -16.52 -31.79 7.86
CA PRO A 560 -16.78 -31.95 9.28
C PRO A 560 -15.62 -32.66 9.98
N LEU A 561 -15.29 -32.17 11.19
CA LEU A 561 -14.29 -32.79 12.07
C LEU A 561 -14.88 -33.95 12.87
N TYR A 562 -16.19 -33.90 13.13
CA TYR A 562 -16.87 -34.90 13.97
C TYR A 562 -18.19 -35.32 13.34
N GLU A 563 -18.43 -36.63 13.39
CA GLU A 563 -19.72 -37.25 13.16
C GLU A 563 -20.28 -37.72 14.50
N ILE A 564 -21.50 -37.28 14.82
CA ILE A 564 -22.16 -37.55 16.10
C ILE A 564 -23.47 -38.28 15.81
N GLU A 565 -23.54 -39.54 16.17
CA GLU A 565 -24.74 -40.35 16.02
C GLU A 565 -25.50 -40.45 17.36
N SER A 566 -26.78 -40.13 17.34
CA SER A 566 -27.64 -40.28 18.50
C SER A 566 -29.08 -40.57 18.08
N LYS A 567 -29.66 -41.62 18.64
CA LYS A 567 -31.07 -42.05 18.38
C LYS A 567 -31.40 -42.17 16.89
N GLY A 568 -30.48 -42.70 16.11
CA GLY A 568 -30.64 -42.94 14.66
C GLY A 568 -30.62 -41.65 13.83
N LYS A 569 -30.10 -40.53 14.38
CA LYS A 569 -29.83 -39.30 13.66
C LYS A 569 -28.33 -39.02 13.71
N THR A 570 -27.79 -38.59 12.59
CA THR A 570 -26.40 -38.18 12.44
C THR A 570 -26.32 -36.65 12.42
N TYR A 571 -25.39 -36.10 13.18
CA TYR A 571 -25.08 -34.68 13.26
C TYR A 571 -23.61 -34.49 12.91
N PHE A 572 -23.29 -33.38 12.26
CA PHE A 572 -21.93 -33.05 11.85
C PHE A 572 -21.47 -31.79 12.55
N ALA A 573 -20.26 -31.80 13.13
CA ALA A 573 -19.63 -30.66 13.74
C ALA A 573 -18.32 -30.33 13.02
N TYR A 574 -18.13 -29.04 12.76
CA TYR A 574 -16.99 -28.50 12.03
C TYR A 574 -15.96 -27.85 12.95
N SER A 575 -16.23 -27.82 14.25
CA SER A 575 -15.35 -27.35 15.31
C SER A 575 -15.63 -28.06 16.62
N ASP A 576 -14.68 -27.98 17.55
CA ASP A 576 -14.88 -28.48 18.92
C ASP A 576 -16.03 -27.78 19.64
N ARG A 577 -16.24 -26.48 19.34
CA ARG A 577 -17.35 -25.71 19.86
C ARG A 577 -18.71 -26.25 19.36
N GLU A 578 -18.85 -26.44 18.04
CA GLU A 578 -20.08 -27.02 17.46
C GLU A 578 -20.34 -28.41 18.01
N LYS A 579 -19.28 -29.24 18.19
CA LYS A 579 -19.41 -30.56 18.83
C LYS A 579 -19.99 -30.42 20.24
N ALA A 580 -19.46 -29.52 21.06
CA ALA A 580 -19.95 -29.29 22.42
C ALA A 580 -21.41 -28.82 22.44
N GLU A 581 -21.79 -27.88 21.57
CA GLU A 581 -23.14 -27.37 21.42
C GLU A 581 -24.12 -28.49 20.99
N ILE A 582 -23.74 -29.35 20.05
CA ILE A 582 -24.55 -30.50 19.61
C ILE A 582 -24.74 -31.51 20.78
N VAL A 583 -23.64 -31.87 21.46
CA VAL A 583 -23.68 -32.82 22.58
C VAL A 583 -24.56 -32.29 23.70
N GLU A 584 -24.47 -31.01 24.03
CA GLU A 584 -25.33 -30.35 25.03
C GLU A 584 -26.81 -30.39 24.61
N SER A 585 -27.09 -30.15 23.32
CA SER A 585 -28.44 -30.18 22.77
C SER A 585 -29.14 -31.58 22.91
N LEU A 586 -28.32 -32.63 22.94
CA LEU A 586 -28.79 -34.02 23.08
C LEU A 586 -29.25 -34.38 24.49
N LYS A 587 -29.11 -33.45 25.47
CA LYS A 587 -29.61 -33.57 26.84
C LYS A 587 -29.32 -34.92 27.51
N GLY A 588 -28.09 -35.42 27.41
CA GLY A 588 -27.62 -36.66 28.05
C GLY A 588 -28.03 -37.96 27.33
N ALA A 589 -28.57 -37.90 26.10
CA ALA A 589 -28.77 -39.07 25.27
C ALA A 589 -27.41 -39.70 24.92
N LYS A 590 -27.34 -41.05 24.87
CA LYS A 590 -26.14 -41.74 24.39
C LYS A 590 -25.83 -41.27 22.95
N ALA A 591 -24.64 -40.78 22.75
CA ALA A 591 -24.11 -40.38 21.44
C ALA A 591 -22.82 -41.12 21.18
N SER A 592 -22.64 -41.61 19.96
CA SER A 592 -21.37 -42.06 19.42
C SER A 592 -20.72 -40.92 18.70
N ILE A 593 -19.46 -40.59 19.03
CA ILE A 593 -18.71 -39.46 18.44
C ILE A 593 -17.52 -40.06 17.70
N ASN A 594 -17.52 -39.90 16.39
CA ASN A 594 -16.43 -40.35 15.53
C ASN A 594 -15.68 -39.08 15.03
N ARG A 595 -14.35 -39.04 15.14
CA ARG A 595 -13.54 -37.98 14.54
C ARG A 595 -13.20 -38.38 13.11
N SER A 596 -13.55 -37.52 12.14
CA SER A 596 -13.12 -37.69 10.77
C SER A 596 -11.60 -37.44 10.67
N LYS A 597 -10.87 -38.38 10.10
CA LYS A 597 -9.40 -38.31 10.01
C LYS A 597 -8.92 -37.82 8.65
N GLY A 598 -9.67 -38.07 7.60
CA GLY A 598 -9.31 -37.62 6.26
C GLY A 598 -10.47 -37.84 5.27
N LEU A 599 -10.49 -37.09 4.18
CA LEU A 599 -11.53 -37.12 3.15
C LEU A 599 -11.67 -38.49 2.50
N GLY A 600 -10.55 -39.24 2.39
CA GLY A 600 -10.53 -40.55 1.77
C GLY A 600 -11.14 -41.66 2.61
N GLU A 601 -11.37 -41.43 3.89
CA GLU A 601 -11.95 -42.40 4.83
C GLU A 601 -13.45 -42.20 5.04
N ASN A 602 -13.99 -41.07 4.55
CA ASN A 602 -15.40 -40.72 4.72
C ASN A 602 -16.31 -41.54 3.82
N ASP A 603 -17.46 -41.92 4.38
CA ASP A 603 -18.52 -42.57 3.63
C ASP A 603 -19.03 -41.70 2.48
N PRO A 604 -19.31 -42.23 1.28
CA PRO A 604 -19.80 -41.46 0.15
C PRO A 604 -21.08 -40.65 0.43
N ASP A 605 -22.00 -41.15 1.20
CA ASP A 605 -23.25 -40.48 1.53
C ASP A 605 -22.99 -39.30 2.50
N MET A 606 -22.07 -39.48 3.46
CA MET A 606 -21.57 -38.40 4.32
C MET A 606 -20.89 -37.32 3.51
N MET A 607 -19.97 -37.69 2.61
CA MET A 607 -19.28 -36.77 1.73
C MET A 607 -20.26 -35.96 0.86
N TRP A 608 -21.30 -36.62 0.33
CA TRP A 608 -22.34 -35.92 -0.41
C TRP A 608 -23.03 -34.88 0.48
N MET A 609 -23.57 -35.33 1.61
CA MET A 609 -24.35 -34.44 2.51
C MET A 609 -23.57 -33.26 3.08
N THR A 610 -22.28 -33.42 3.33
CA THR A 610 -21.48 -32.42 4.07
C THR A 610 -20.61 -31.55 3.20
N THR A 611 -20.12 -32.08 2.05
CA THR A 611 -19.02 -31.46 1.30
C THR A 611 -19.37 -31.23 -0.18
N MET A 612 -20.17 -32.10 -0.81
CA MET A 612 -20.39 -32.04 -2.27
C MET A 612 -21.77 -31.50 -2.65
N ASN A 613 -22.81 -31.73 -1.86
CA ASN A 613 -24.17 -31.27 -2.18
C ASN A 613 -24.29 -29.75 -2.08
N PRO A 614 -24.66 -29.05 -3.16
CA PRO A 614 -24.80 -27.59 -3.17
C PRO A 614 -25.72 -27.02 -2.11
N GLU A 615 -26.74 -27.78 -1.67
CA GLU A 615 -27.76 -27.31 -0.71
C GLU A 615 -27.29 -27.41 0.75
N THR A 616 -26.36 -28.31 1.07
CA THR A 616 -26.01 -28.64 2.46
C THR A 616 -24.54 -28.40 2.81
N ARG A 617 -23.66 -28.35 1.80
CA ARG A 617 -22.22 -28.11 1.98
C ARG A 617 -21.93 -26.71 2.50
N ARG A 618 -20.81 -26.56 3.21
CA ARG A 618 -20.27 -25.27 3.62
C ARG A 618 -19.10 -24.88 2.74
N LEU A 619 -19.20 -23.74 2.08
CA LEU A 619 -18.12 -23.16 1.27
C LEU A 619 -17.72 -21.80 1.82
N ILE A 620 -16.43 -21.61 2.08
CA ILE A 620 -15.85 -20.30 2.36
C ILE A 620 -15.41 -19.70 1.04
N LYS A 621 -16.00 -18.59 0.63
CA LYS A 621 -15.54 -17.83 -0.54
C LYS A 621 -14.25 -17.10 -0.21
N VAL A 622 -13.23 -17.32 -1.01
CA VAL A 622 -11.94 -16.65 -0.84
C VAL A 622 -11.98 -15.33 -1.62
N MET A 623 -12.07 -14.24 -0.87
CA MET A 623 -12.04 -12.89 -1.44
C MET A 623 -11.06 -12.02 -0.63
N PRO A 624 -10.23 -11.22 -1.28
CA PRO A 624 -9.43 -10.25 -0.57
C PRO A 624 -10.35 -9.10 -0.12
N GLU A 625 -10.30 -8.74 1.16
CA GLU A 625 -10.91 -7.50 1.65
C GLU A 625 -10.11 -6.30 1.14
N ASP A 626 -8.79 -6.48 1.00
CA ASP A 626 -7.83 -5.51 0.54
C ASP A 626 -6.72 -6.25 -0.24
N ALA A 627 -6.52 -5.86 -1.50
CA ALA A 627 -5.54 -6.51 -2.38
C ALA A 627 -4.09 -6.29 -1.90
N GLU A 628 -3.81 -5.16 -1.26
CA GLU A 628 -2.49 -4.83 -0.73
C GLU A 628 -2.18 -5.64 0.54
N ARG A 629 -3.10 -5.70 1.49
CA ARG A 629 -2.98 -6.57 2.68
C ARG A 629 -2.84 -8.04 2.32
N MET A 630 -3.57 -8.48 1.29
CA MET A 630 -3.42 -9.83 0.77
C MET A 630 -2.00 -10.07 0.23
N ALA A 631 -1.45 -9.14 -0.54
CA ALA A 631 -0.10 -9.23 -1.07
C ALA A 631 0.94 -9.27 0.04
N GLN A 632 0.82 -8.39 1.03
CA GLN A 632 1.70 -8.35 2.20
C GLN A 632 1.63 -9.65 3.02
N ALA A 633 0.43 -10.20 3.25
CA ALA A 633 0.25 -11.44 3.98
C ALA A 633 0.90 -12.64 3.25
N PHE A 634 0.74 -12.74 1.93
CA PHE A 634 1.38 -13.79 1.14
C PHE A 634 2.91 -13.65 1.16
N ASP A 635 3.45 -12.44 1.02
CA ASP A 635 4.89 -12.20 1.04
C ASP A 635 5.48 -12.49 2.43
N LEU A 636 4.86 -11.97 3.49
CA LEU A 636 5.29 -12.18 4.88
C LEU A 636 5.25 -13.67 5.26
N LEU A 637 4.12 -14.36 5.02
CA LEU A 637 3.92 -15.73 5.51
C LEU A 637 4.59 -16.78 4.62
N LEU A 638 4.68 -16.56 3.32
CA LEU A 638 5.07 -17.57 2.33
C LEU A 638 6.24 -17.12 1.44
N GLY A 639 6.61 -15.84 1.44
CA GLY A 639 7.75 -15.26 0.74
C GLY A 639 9.10 -15.58 1.41
N ASP A 640 10.14 -14.83 1.08
CA ASP A 640 11.50 -15.07 1.57
C ASP A 640 11.84 -14.39 2.91
N ASN A 641 10.99 -13.47 3.40
CA ASN A 641 11.20 -12.75 4.66
C ASN A 641 11.02 -13.67 5.88
N LEU A 642 12.07 -14.42 6.22
CA LEU A 642 12.05 -15.37 7.34
C LEU A 642 11.94 -14.66 8.71
N ASP A 643 12.65 -13.56 8.87
CA ASP A 643 12.68 -12.82 10.16
C ASP A 643 11.36 -12.11 10.40
N GLY A 644 10.78 -11.46 9.39
CA GLY A 644 9.44 -10.91 9.46
C GLY A 644 8.39 -11.95 9.84
N ARG A 645 8.48 -13.17 9.28
CA ARG A 645 7.60 -14.29 9.64
C ARG A 645 7.75 -14.74 11.09
N LYS A 646 8.98 -14.86 11.60
CA LYS A 646 9.25 -15.19 13.00
C LYS A 646 8.67 -14.13 13.94
N ASN A 647 8.87 -12.86 13.61
CA ASN A 647 8.35 -11.74 14.39
C ASN A 647 6.82 -11.73 14.39
N HIS A 648 6.20 -11.96 13.23
CA HIS A 648 4.75 -12.05 13.12
C HIS A 648 4.18 -13.22 13.96
N ILE A 649 4.81 -14.40 13.91
CA ILE A 649 4.39 -15.54 14.73
C ILE A 649 4.57 -15.22 16.21
N ALA A 650 5.68 -14.60 16.61
CA ALA A 650 5.91 -14.20 18.00
C ALA A 650 4.87 -13.18 18.50
N ALA A 651 4.51 -12.21 17.66
CA ALA A 651 3.56 -11.16 18.01
C ALA A 651 2.10 -11.61 18.02
N PHE A 652 1.71 -12.47 17.09
CA PHE A 652 0.30 -12.81 16.82
C PHE A 652 -0.03 -14.30 16.97
N GLY A 653 0.96 -15.18 17.12
CA GLY A 653 0.75 -16.64 17.19
C GLY A 653 -0.21 -17.05 18.31
N TYR A 654 -0.23 -16.32 19.43
CA TYR A 654 -1.15 -16.57 20.54
C TYR A 654 -2.63 -16.53 20.15
N LYS A 655 -2.99 -15.78 19.09
CA LYS A 655 -4.37 -15.69 18.59
C LYS A 655 -4.85 -16.99 17.92
N TYR A 656 -3.91 -17.85 17.57
CA TYR A 656 -4.16 -19.07 16.80
C TYR A 656 -3.81 -20.34 17.57
N LEU A 657 -3.51 -20.22 18.90
CA LEU A 657 -3.15 -21.36 19.72
C LEU A 657 -4.22 -22.44 19.77
N ASP A 658 -5.50 -22.04 19.77
CA ASP A 658 -6.65 -22.97 19.76
C ASP A 658 -6.80 -23.73 18.42
N MET A 659 -6.14 -23.23 17.36
CA MET A 659 -6.13 -23.87 16.02
C MET A 659 -4.82 -24.63 15.77
N ALA A 660 -3.83 -24.50 16.66
CA ALA A 660 -2.55 -25.20 16.53
C ALA A 660 -2.67 -26.64 17.00
N ASP A 661 -2.26 -27.58 16.15
CA ASP A 661 -2.09 -28.96 16.56
C ASP A 661 -0.81 -29.09 17.40
N ILE A 662 -0.99 -29.29 18.71
CA ILE A 662 0.11 -29.42 19.68
C ILE A 662 0.37 -30.90 20.02
N SER A 663 -0.16 -31.86 19.27
CA SER A 663 0.04 -33.27 19.47
C SER A 663 1.41 -33.77 18.99
#